data_948415e85aa95ba21fd37d860bc24f2a
#
_entry.id   948415e85aa95ba21fd37d860bc24f2a
#
_cell.length_a   1.000
_cell.length_b   1.000
_cell.length_c   1.000
_cell.angle_alpha   90.00
_cell.angle_beta   90.00
_cell.angle_gamma   90.00
#
_symmetry.space_group_name_H-M   'P 1'
#
loop_
_entity.id
_entity.type
_entity.pdbx_description
1 polymer ?
#
loop_
_entity_poly.entity_id
_entity_poly.type
_entity_poly.pdbx_seq_one_letter_code
_entity_poly.pdbx_strand_id
1 'polypeptide(L)'
;MDDIRIRGARTHNLQNISLDLPRHKLIVITGLSGSGKSSLAFDTLYAEGQRRYVESLSAYARQFLQLMEKPDVDLIEGLSPAISIEQKATSHNPRSTVGTVTEIHDYLRLLFARAGTPYCPEHHLPLQAQTVSQMVDHVLALTEETKLMILAPVVANRKGEQLDLFAELRAQGFVRLRIDGEIHEIDALPKLDKNKKHNIDVVIDRLKVREDTRQRLAESFEVALRHADGRAIALNMDTNEAHLFSARFSCPHCNFALQELEPRIFSFNNPMGACPKCDGLGVIQFFDPKRVVAHPELSLSSGAIRGWDRRNQFYFQMVIALAEYYGFDVMTPFNELPEETRQIILYGSGEESLPFQYMNERGKLTARVHTFEGIIPNLERRYRETESSTVREELAKYVSDTVCPSCEGARLRKEARYVQVGERTLYEIARLPLRDCRDYFVNLKLQGQRAQVADKILKEITARLEFLINVGLDYLSLERSADTLSGGEAQRIRLASQIGSGLTGVMYVLDEPSIGLHQRDNDRLLDTLKHLRNLGNTVIVVEHDEDAIRMADYVVDMGPGAGVHGGRIVAEGTPQQIIEHPDSMTGAFLSGREAIKVPVVRKAPDPERTLQLKNATGNNLQGTDLTIPLGLFTCITGVSGSGKSTLINDTLYAVCAKHLYGSSLDPAPYDELTGLDQIDKVINVDQSPIGRTPRSNPATYTGLLTPIRELFSSVPESRTRGYEPGRFSFNVRGGRCEACQGDGVIKVEMHFLPDVYVPCDVCHGKRYNRETLEILYKGKNIHEILQMTVENALEFFNAVPTVARKLKTLMDVGLGYIQLGQSATTLSGGEAQRVKLSLELSKRDTGRTLYILDEPTTGLHFQDIRLLLGVLHRLTEHGNSVVVIEHNLDVIKTADWVIDLGPEGGAGGGRIIAEGTPEAVAATQGSHTAHFLKQVLANAVPDAPTPSKIKTAAKKKTKA
;
A
#
# COMPACT_ATOMS: atom_id res chain seq x y z
N MET A 1 15.98 38.94 3.73
CA MET A 1 14.54 38.99 3.46
C MET A 1 13.86 38.10 4.46
N ASP A 2 12.96 38.68 5.25
CA ASP A 2 12.26 37.95 6.31
C ASP A 2 10.93 37.32 5.82
N ASP A 3 10.51 37.69 4.60
CA ASP A 3 9.25 37.25 4.01
C ASP A 3 9.44 36.65 2.62
N ILE A 4 8.52 35.75 2.27
CA ILE A 4 8.29 35.26 0.90
C ILE A 4 7.22 36.17 0.30
N ARG A 5 7.56 36.89 -0.75
CA ARG A 5 6.68 37.88 -1.38
C ARG A 5 6.12 37.34 -2.68
N ILE A 6 4.81 37.20 -2.78
CA ILE A 6 4.09 36.76 -3.96
C ILE A 6 3.35 37.93 -4.54
N ARG A 7 3.41 38.15 -5.87
CA ARG A 7 2.68 39.19 -6.59
C ARG A 7 2.05 38.61 -7.85
N GLY A 8 0.75 38.80 -7.97
CA GLY A 8 0.01 38.48 -9.18
C GLY A 8 -0.12 36.99 -9.50
N ALA A 9 -0.34 36.11 -8.50
CA ALA A 9 -0.53 34.69 -8.74
C ALA A 9 -1.90 34.39 -9.36
N ARG A 10 -1.91 33.69 -10.53
CA ARG A 10 -3.10 33.37 -11.33
C ARG A 10 -3.18 31.89 -11.71
N THR A 11 -2.37 31.04 -11.10
CA THR A 11 -2.36 29.60 -11.37
C THR A 11 -3.73 28.98 -11.09
N HIS A 12 -4.26 28.22 -12.03
CA HIS A 12 -5.60 27.57 -11.99
C HIS A 12 -6.74 28.57 -11.66
N ASN A 13 -7.35 28.45 -10.48
CA ASN A 13 -8.47 29.30 -10.06
C ASN A 13 -8.03 30.53 -9.23
N LEU A 14 -6.73 30.75 -9.04
CA LEU A 14 -6.24 31.92 -8.29
C LEU A 14 -6.56 33.22 -9.02
N GLN A 15 -7.11 34.19 -8.30
CA GLN A 15 -7.59 35.47 -8.87
C GLN A 15 -6.60 36.62 -8.58
N ASN A 16 -5.42 36.59 -9.22
CA ASN A 16 -4.39 37.61 -9.13
C ASN A 16 -3.96 37.95 -7.69
N ILE A 17 -3.60 36.89 -6.94
CA ILE A 17 -3.26 37.01 -5.51
C ILE A 17 -1.91 37.68 -5.31
N SER A 18 -1.85 38.60 -4.33
CA SER A 18 -0.62 39.15 -3.80
C SER A 18 -0.58 38.95 -2.28
N LEU A 19 0.52 38.39 -1.78
CA LEU A 19 0.63 37.89 -0.40
C LEU A 19 2.08 37.97 0.08
N ASP A 20 2.28 38.29 1.37
CA ASP A 20 3.58 38.28 2.05
C ASP A 20 3.55 37.24 3.19
N LEU A 21 4.32 36.15 3.05
CA LEU A 21 4.38 35.03 4.01
C LEU A 21 5.66 35.15 4.86
N PRO A 22 5.58 35.09 6.19
CA PRO A 22 6.76 35.16 7.06
C PRO A 22 7.60 33.87 6.94
N ARG A 23 8.92 34.03 6.82
CA ARG A 23 9.86 32.88 6.81
C ARG A 23 10.09 32.34 8.22
N HIS A 24 10.58 31.09 8.29
CA HIS A 24 10.89 30.41 9.56
C HIS A 24 9.68 30.29 10.49
N LYS A 25 8.50 30.15 9.93
CA LYS A 25 7.21 30.02 10.62
C LYS A 25 6.45 28.80 10.18
N LEU A 26 5.53 28.36 11.03
CA LEU A 26 4.49 27.38 10.69
C LEU A 26 3.30 28.15 10.11
N ILE A 27 3.08 27.98 8.82
CA ILE A 27 2.03 28.66 8.06
C ILE A 27 0.96 27.65 7.67
N VAL A 28 -0.29 27.92 8.03
CA VAL A 28 -1.42 27.07 7.62
C VAL A 28 -2.21 27.79 6.55
N ILE A 29 -2.41 27.12 5.41
CA ILE A 29 -3.31 27.55 4.33
C ILE A 29 -4.59 26.75 4.45
N THR A 30 -5.71 27.42 4.75
CA THR A 30 -7.02 26.81 4.99
C THR A 30 -8.09 27.41 4.08
N GLY A 31 -9.33 26.93 4.21
CA GLY A 31 -10.49 27.40 3.42
C GLY A 31 -11.26 26.24 2.80
N LEU A 32 -12.39 26.52 2.12
CA LEU A 32 -13.28 25.53 1.51
C LEU A 32 -12.57 24.60 0.53
N SER A 33 -13.10 23.39 0.31
CA SER A 33 -12.63 22.50 -0.74
C SER A 33 -12.77 23.18 -2.11
N GLY A 34 -11.71 23.13 -2.94
CA GLY A 34 -11.70 23.82 -4.24
C GLY A 34 -11.49 25.34 -4.17
N SER A 35 -11.12 25.92 -3.01
CA SER A 35 -10.87 27.38 -2.88
C SER A 35 -9.52 27.84 -3.44
N GLY A 36 -8.64 26.93 -3.89
CA GLY A 36 -7.34 27.25 -4.48
C GLY A 36 -6.14 27.06 -3.56
N LYS A 37 -6.30 26.41 -2.39
CA LYS A 37 -5.22 26.15 -1.42
C LYS A 37 -4.03 25.42 -2.03
N SER A 38 -4.30 24.29 -2.69
CA SER A 38 -3.27 23.47 -3.32
C SER A 38 -2.63 24.20 -4.50
N SER A 39 -3.41 25.02 -5.26
CA SER A 39 -2.88 25.84 -6.33
C SER A 39 -1.89 26.89 -5.82
N LEU A 40 -2.11 27.48 -4.63
CA LEU A 40 -1.17 28.39 -4.00
C LEU A 40 0.05 27.66 -3.43
N ALA A 41 -0.16 26.60 -2.64
CA ALA A 41 0.89 25.89 -1.92
C ALA A 41 1.81 25.09 -2.85
N PHE A 42 1.21 24.26 -3.72
CA PHE A 42 1.95 23.31 -4.56
C PHE A 42 2.22 23.83 -5.96
N ASP A 43 1.17 24.24 -6.70
CA ASP A 43 1.32 24.65 -8.09
C ASP A 43 1.95 26.04 -8.28
N THR A 44 2.06 26.84 -7.19
CA THR A 44 2.70 28.15 -7.22
C THR A 44 3.99 28.18 -6.39
N LEU A 45 3.92 28.05 -5.06
CA LEU A 45 5.08 28.19 -4.17
C LEU A 45 6.09 27.05 -4.32
N TYR A 46 5.63 25.81 -4.20
CA TYR A 46 6.51 24.65 -4.35
C TYR A 46 7.06 24.53 -5.76
N ALA A 47 6.21 24.66 -6.79
CA ALA A 47 6.60 24.55 -8.19
C ALA A 47 7.70 25.56 -8.56
N GLU A 48 7.56 26.83 -8.15
CA GLU A 48 8.57 27.86 -8.43
C GLU A 48 9.86 27.62 -7.60
N GLY A 49 9.74 27.23 -6.34
CA GLY A 49 10.88 26.90 -5.50
C GLY A 49 11.71 25.74 -6.05
N GLN A 50 11.04 24.68 -6.48
CA GLN A 50 11.67 23.51 -7.10
C GLN A 50 12.27 23.86 -8.46
N ARG A 51 11.55 24.61 -9.31
CA ARG A 51 12.03 25.04 -10.62
C ARG A 51 13.35 25.83 -10.51
N ARG A 52 13.42 26.84 -9.62
CA ARG A 52 14.63 27.63 -9.40
C ARG A 52 15.79 26.80 -8.87
N TYR A 53 15.52 25.85 -7.97
CA TYR A 53 16.53 24.93 -7.48
C TYR A 53 17.10 24.06 -8.62
N VAL A 54 16.24 23.45 -9.43
CA VAL A 54 16.65 22.63 -10.57
C VAL A 54 17.43 23.45 -11.63
N GLU A 55 17.01 24.70 -11.90
CA GLU A 55 17.73 25.60 -12.80
C GLU A 55 19.14 25.96 -12.30
N SER A 56 19.36 25.98 -11.00
CA SER A 56 20.67 26.24 -10.41
C SER A 56 21.66 25.08 -10.57
N LEU A 57 21.18 23.87 -10.90
CA LEU A 57 21.99 22.69 -11.06
C LEU A 57 22.73 22.64 -12.42
N SER A 58 23.76 21.79 -12.55
CA SER A 58 24.47 21.60 -13.80
C SER A 58 23.55 21.10 -14.92
N ALA A 59 23.91 21.40 -16.19
CA ALA A 59 23.16 20.93 -17.36
C ALA A 59 23.00 19.40 -17.39
N TYR A 60 24.00 18.66 -16.90
CA TYR A 60 23.94 17.20 -16.78
C TYR A 60 22.89 16.74 -15.75
N ALA A 61 22.88 17.33 -14.55
CA ALA A 61 21.90 16.99 -13.51
C ALA A 61 20.46 17.34 -13.94
N ARG A 62 20.27 18.45 -14.69
CA ARG A 62 18.96 18.84 -15.23
C ARG A 62 18.35 17.85 -16.22
N GLN A 63 19.16 17.05 -16.92
CA GLN A 63 18.66 16.00 -17.83
C GLN A 63 17.91 14.86 -17.11
N PHE A 64 18.20 14.66 -15.83
CA PHE A 64 17.58 13.62 -14.99
C PHE A 64 16.45 14.12 -14.10
N LEU A 65 16.23 15.43 -14.05
CA LEU A 65 15.21 16.05 -13.18
C LEU A 65 14.10 16.67 -14.04
N GLN A 66 12.87 16.39 -13.66
CA GLN A 66 11.71 16.99 -14.31
C GLN A 66 11.66 18.50 -14.00
N LEU A 67 11.71 19.33 -15.03
CA LEU A 67 11.41 20.75 -14.90
C LEU A 67 9.91 20.90 -14.68
N MET A 68 9.52 21.51 -13.55
CA MET A 68 8.14 21.91 -13.32
C MET A 68 7.75 23.05 -14.24
N GLU A 69 6.50 23.07 -14.68
CA GLU A 69 5.96 24.18 -15.44
C GLU A 69 6.09 25.48 -14.62
N LYS A 70 6.41 26.58 -15.32
CA LYS A 70 6.49 27.88 -14.66
C LYS A 70 5.06 28.30 -14.24
N PRO A 71 4.81 28.56 -12.95
CA PRO A 71 3.51 29.02 -12.51
C PRO A 71 3.18 30.40 -13.11
N ASP A 72 1.90 30.67 -13.32
CA ASP A 72 1.41 31.97 -13.76
C ASP A 72 1.42 32.96 -12.58
N VAL A 73 2.54 33.65 -12.45
CA VAL A 73 2.81 34.61 -11.37
C VAL A 73 3.73 35.73 -11.87
N ASP A 74 3.47 36.96 -11.47
CA ASP A 74 4.30 38.10 -11.88
C ASP A 74 5.67 38.09 -11.19
N LEU A 75 5.70 37.85 -9.85
CA LEU A 75 6.92 37.85 -9.06
C LEU A 75 6.77 36.95 -7.82
N ILE A 76 7.80 36.17 -7.51
CA ILE A 76 7.99 35.55 -6.20
C ILE A 76 9.43 35.80 -5.72
N GLU A 77 9.58 36.38 -4.54
CA GLU A 77 10.88 36.66 -3.89
C GLU A 77 10.98 35.91 -2.56
N GLY A 78 12.21 35.68 -2.06
CA GLY A 78 12.47 35.12 -0.74
C GLY A 78 12.28 33.59 -0.64
N LEU A 79 12.08 32.86 -1.74
CA LEU A 79 11.96 31.40 -1.72
C LEU A 79 13.25 30.73 -1.26
N SER A 80 13.09 29.72 -0.40
CA SER A 80 14.12 28.72 -0.08
C SER A 80 13.95 27.49 -0.99
N PRO A 81 14.96 26.60 -1.05
CA PRO A 81 14.76 25.27 -1.65
C PRO A 81 13.51 24.59 -1.06
N ALA A 82 12.66 24.04 -1.92
CA ALA A 82 11.35 23.54 -1.50
C ALA A 82 11.28 22.01 -1.53
N ILE A 83 10.64 21.42 -0.52
CA ILE A 83 10.35 19.98 -0.43
C ILE A 83 8.84 19.82 -0.27
N SER A 84 8.24 19.01 -1.15
CA SER A 84 6.82 18.64 -1.11
C SER A 84 6.60 17.30 -0.46
N ILE A 85 5.60 17.21 0.40
CA ILE A 85 5.14 15.97 1.03
C ILE A 85 3.63 15.82 0.76
N GLU A 86 3.33 15.25 -0.43
CA GLU A 86 1.97 15.03 -0.89
C GLU A 86 1.43 13.66 -0.45
N GLN A 87 0.10 13.52 -0.47
CA GLN A 87 -0.61 12.27 -0.15
C GLN A 87 -0.52 11.19 -1.23
N LYS A 88 -0.11 11.54 -2.47
CA LYS A 88 -0.12 10.57 -3.58
C LYS A 88 0.61 9.28 -3.21
N ALA A 89 -0.01 8.16 -3.59
CA ALA A 89 0.46 6.81 -3.29
C ALA A 89 1.95 6.65 -3.53
N THR A 90 2.62 6.01 -2.59
CA THR A 90 4.00 5.54 -2.72
C THR A 90 4.13 4.56 -3.89
N SER A 91 5.35 4.40 -4.36
CA SER A 91 5.74 3.42 -5.37
C SER A 91 4.96 2.09 -5.22
N HIS A 92 4.32 1.63 -6.31
CA HIS A 92 3.74 0.29 -6.41
C HIS A 92 4.81 -0.82 -6.54
N ASN A 93 6.05 -0.55 -6.11
CA ASN A 93 7.10 -1.55 -6.14
C ASN A 93 6.93 -2.51 -4.96
N PRO A 94 6.62 -3.81 -5.19
CA PRO A 94 6.39 -4.79 -4.12
C PRO A 94 7.64 -5.07 -3.28
N ARG A 95 8.80 -4.61 -3.70
CA ARG A 95 10.06 -4.70 -2.94
C ARG A 95 10.28 -3.52 -1.98
N SER A 96 9.47 -2.47 -2.06
CA SER A 96 9.56 -1.34 -1.13
C SER A 96 8.87 -1.68 0.20
N THR A 97 9.58 -1.47 1.30
CA THR A 97 9.06 -1.66 2.67
C THR A 97 9.25 -0.39 3.49
N VAL A 98 8.56 -0.28 4.62
CA VAL A 98 8.79 0.82 5.57
C VAL A 98 10.28 0.98 5.87
N GLY A 99 10.98 -0.13 6.17
CA GLY A 99 12.41 -0.11 6.46
C GLY A 99 13.29 0.38 5.32
N THR A 100 12.93 0.11 4.04
CA THR A 100 13.72 0.58 2.89
C THR A 100 13.42 2.04 2.54
N VAL A 101 12.17 2.49 2.67
CA VAL A 101 11.78 3.88 2.39
C VAL A 101 12.37 4.84 3.43
N THR A 102 12.53 4.39 4.68
CA THR A 102 13.11 5.17 5.79
C THR A 102 14.62 5.04 5.91
N GLU A 103 15.27 4.29 5.01
CA GLU A 103 16.71 3.95 5.05
C GLU A 103 17.15 3.17 6.31
N ILE A 104 16.23 2.85 7.22
CA ILE A 104 16.56 2.07 8.44
C ILE A 104 17.12 0.71 8.06
N HIS A 105 16.61 0.10 6.99
CA HIS A 105 17.09 -1.19 6.49
C HIS A 105 18.56 -1.14 6.06
N ASP A 106 19.05 0.00 5.56
CA ASP A 106 20.46 0.15 5.17
C ASP A 106 21.37 0.18 6.40
N TYR A 107 20.95 0.83 7.47
CA TYR A 107 21.66 0.78 8.76
C TYR A 107 21.58 -0.59 9.41
N LEU A 108 20.45 -1.30 9.30
CA LEU A 108 20.32 -2.68 9.79
C LEU A 108 21.27 -3.62 9.06
N ARG A 109 21.35 -3.53 7.72
CA ARG A 109 22.31 -4.33 6.94
C ARG A 109 23.75 -4.08 7.38
N LEU A 110 24.11 -2.83 7.64
CA LEU A 110 25.43 -2.47 8.14
C LEU A 110 25.67 -3.01 9.56
N LEU A 111 24.68 -2.90 10.46
CA LEU A 111 24.74 -3.43 11.82
C LEU A 111 24.96 -4.95 11.83
N PHE A 112 24.17 -5.69 11.03
CA PHE A 112 24.27 -7.14 10.96
C PHE A 112 25.58 -7.60 10.32
N ALA A 113 26.10 -6.87 9.33
CA ALA A 113 27.41 -7.17 8.73
C ALA A 113 28.59 -6.92 9.68
N ARG A 114 28.49 -5.92 10.58
CA ARG A 114 29.61 -5.50 11.44
C ARG A 114 29.55 -6.04 12.86
N ALA A 115 28.35 -6.24 13.40
CA ALA A 115 28.14 -6.67 14.78
C ALA A 115 27.41 -8.03 14.91
N GLY A 116 26.91 -8.57 13.80
CA GLY A 116 26.18 -9.83 13.76
C GLY A 116 27.03 -11.05 14.08
N THR A 117 26.41 -12.06 14.69
CA THR A 117 26.97 -13.38 14.92
C THR A 117 26.21 -14.39 14.05
N PRO A 118 26.86 -15.03 13.07
CA PRO A 118 26.23 -16.06 12.28
C PRO A 118 26.12 -17.38 13.08
N TYR A 119 25.02 -18.09 12.87
CA TYR A 119 24.73 -19.39 13.47
C TYR A 119 24.53 -20.45 12.39
N CYS A 120 24.86 -21.68 12.72
CA CYS A 120 24.58 -22.82 11.87
C CYS A 120 23.05 -23.10 11.82
N PRO A 121 22.42 -23.22 10.65
CA PRO A 121 20.99 -23.51 10.54
C PRO A 121 20.57 -24.86 11.11
N GLU A 122 21.47 -25.84 11.13
CA GLU A 122 21.19 -27.22 11.54
C GLU A 122 21.58 -27.49 13.01
N HIS A 123 22.70 -26.93 13.45
CA HIS A 123 23.25 -27.23 14.79
C HIS A 123 23.07 -26.06 15.77
N HIS A 124 22.59 -24.88 15.31
CA HIS A 124 22.36 -23.67 16.12
C HIS A 124 23.60 -23.21 16.91
N LEU A 125 24.80 -23.56 16.44
CA LEU A 125 26.07 -23.14 17.02
C LEU A 125 26.54 -21.83 16.41
N PRO A 126 27.10 -20.90 17.21
CA PRO A 126 27.70 -19.68 16.67
C PRO A 126 28.93 -20.03 15.84
N LEU A 127 29.00 -19.44 14.63
CA LEU A 127 30.11 -19.62 13.72
C LEU A 127 31.16 -18.54 14.00
N GLN A 128 32.41 -18.93 14.11
CA GLN A 128 33.53 -18.02 14.35
C GLN A 128 34.59 -18.20 13.27
N ALA A 129 35.07 -17.07 12.73
CA ALA A 129 36.26 -17.04 11.89
C ALA A 129 37.48 -16.82 12.80
N GLN A 130 38.49 -17.66 12.64
CA GLN A 130 39.73 -17.60 13.43
C GLN A 130 40.85 -17.03 12.53
N THR A 131 41.68 -16.16 13.07
CA THR A 131 42.92 -15.76 12.43
C THR A 131 43.98 -16.87 12.53
N VAL A 132 44.95 -16.90 11.59
CA VAL A 132 46.05 -17.86 11.66
C VAL A 132 46.76 -17.78 13.01
N SER A 133 46.98 -16.60 13.57
CA SER A 133 47.60 -16.42 14.89
C SER A 133 46.80 -17.11 16.01
N GLN A 134 45.46 -16.96 15.99
CA GLN A 134 44.56 -17.62 16.96
C GLN A 134 44.58 -19.16 16.83
N MET A 135 44.68 -19.67 15.58
CA MET A 135 44.83 -21.11 15.33
C MET A 135 46.15 -21.65 15.88
N VAL A 136 47.22 -20.92 15.66
CA VAL A 136 48.56 -21.22 16.17
C VAL A 136 48.59 -21.19 17.69
N ASP A 137 48.03 -20.14 18.32
CA ASP A 137 47.97 -20.01 19.78
C ASP A 137 47.15 -21.14 20.41
N HIS A 138 46.03 -21.56 19.78
CA HIS A 138 45.25 -22.70 20.24
C HIS A 138 46.03 -24.01 20.20
N VAL A 139 46.81 -24.25 19.14
CA VAL A 139 47.64 -25.46 18.99
C VAL A 139 48.79 -25.43 19.97
N LEU A 140 49.45 -24.29 20.18
CA LEU A 140 50.52 -24.15 21.14
C LEU A 140 50.06 -24.26 22.62
N ALA A 141 48.75 -24.07 22.89
CA ALA A 141 48.17 -24.31 24.20
C ALA A 141 47.97 -25.82 24.53
N LEU A 142 48.14 -26.74 23.54
CA LEU A 142 48.13 -28.19 23.78
C LEU A 142 49.38 -28.63 24.53
N THR A 143 49.35 -29.85 25.02
CA THR A 143 50.50 -30.43 25.78
C THR A 143 51.78 -30.42 24.94
N GLU A 144 52.86 -29.95 25.47
CA GLU A 144 54.17 -29.94 24.81
C GLU A 144 54.57 -31.34 24.36
N GLU A 145 55.31 -31.49 23.26
CA GLU A 145 55.70 -32.74 22.58
C GLU A 145 54.56 -33.54 21.94
N THR A 146 53.29 -33.05 21.96
CA THR A 146 52.17 -33.67 21.24
C THR A 146 52.48 -33.73 19.75
N LYS A 147 52.34 -34.92 19.13
CA LYS A 147 52.53 -35.10 17.68
C LYS A 147 51.25 -34.69 16.94
N LEU A 148 51.39 -33.70 16.10
CA LEU A 148 50.26 -33.18 15.29
C LEU A 148 50.49 -33.37 13.80
N MET A 149 49.37 -33.53 13.10
CA MET A 149 49.29 -33.50 11.65
C MET A 149 48.36 -32.37 11.25
N ILE A 150 48.87 -31.42 10.44
CA ILE A 150 48.04 -30.34 9.86
C ILE A 150 47.49 -30.84 8.54
N LEU A 151 46.15 -30.81 8.40
CA LEU A 151 45.39 -31.34 7.28
C LEU A 151 44.57 -30.25 6.62
N ALA A 152 44.45 -30.32 5.30
CA ALA A 152 43.51 -29.52 4.51
C ALA A 152 42.35 -30.37 4.03
N PRO A 153 41.12 -30.21 4.55
CA PRO A 153 39.94 -31.00 4.19
C PRO A 153 39.38 -30.53 2.82
N VAL A 154 39.84 -31.16 1.73
CA VAL A 154 39.49 -30.78 0.34
C VAL A 154 38.17 -31.39 -0.12
N VAL A 155 37.80 -32.58 0.39
CA VAL A 155 36.51 -33.23 0.13
C VAL A 155 35.85 -33.63 1.45
N ALA A 156 34.64 -33.20 1.69
CA ALA A 156 33.88 -33.58 2.85
C ALA A 156 32.54 -34.20 2.43
N ASN A 157 32.31 -35.47 2.75
CA ASN A 157 31.05 -36.19 2.60
C ASN A 157 30.45 -36.13 1.15
N ARG A 158 31.34 -36.22 0.12
CA ARG A 158 30.92 -36.20 -1.31
C ARG A 158 31.11 -37.54 -1.99
N LYS A 159 30.18 -37.89 -2.90
CA LYS A 159 30.27 -39.08 -3.74
C LYS A 159 31.19 -38.82 -4.94
N GLY A 160 31.81 -39.82 -5.48
CA GLY A 160 32.61 -39.80 -6.68
C GLY A 160 34.01 -40.38 -6.54
N GLU A 161 34.65 -40.76 -7.63
CA GLU A 161 36.01 -41.35 -7.64
C GLU A 161 37.14 -40.31 -7.49
N GLN A 162 36.80 -39.00 -7.60
CA GLN A 162 37.71 -37.82 -7.41
C GLN A 162 39.03 -37.85 -8.20
N LEU A 163 39.05 -38.50 -9.38
CA LEU A 163 40.27 -38.70 -10.17
C LEU A 163 40.96 -37.40 -10.61
N ASP A 164 40.17 -36.41 -11.02
CA ASP A 164 40.70 -35.11 -11.44
C ASP A 164 41.35 -34.37 -10.26
N LEU A 165 40.76 -34.40 -9.08
CA LEU A 165 41.32 -33.84 -7.85
C LEU A 165 42.63 -34.50 -7.48
N PHE A 166 42.75 -35.83 -7.56
CA PHE A 166 44.00 -36.54 -7.30
C PHE A 166 45.12 -36.17 -8.29
N ALA A 167 44.77 -36.02 -9.55
CA ALA A 167 45.73 -35.56 -10.56
C ALA A 167 46.21 -34.11 -10.30
N GLU A 168 45.33 -33.25 -9.88
CA GLU A 168 45.64 -31.84 -9.53
C GLU A 168 46.54 -31.78 -8.27
N LEU A 169 46.18 -32.48 -7.20
CA LEU A 169 46.97 -32.52 -5.94
C LEU A 169 48.37 -33.11 -6.17
N ARG A 170 48.48 -34.15 -7.02
CA ARG A 170 49.78 -34.70 -7.43
C ARG A 170 50.65 -33.68 -8.19
N ALA A 171 50.01 -32.93 -9.12
CA ALA A 171 50.72 -31.88 -9.89
C ALA A 171 51.19 -30.72 -9.01
N GLN A 172 50.50 -30.45 -7.89
CA GLN A 172 50.86 -29.46 -6.88
C GLN A 172 51.96 -29.92 -5.91
N GLY A 173 52.39 -31.21 -5.98
CA GLY A 173 53.51 -31.74 -5.23
C GLY A 173 53.16 -32.28 -3.85
N PHE A 174 51.89 -32.52 -3.55
CA PHE A 174 51.49 -33.16 -2.31
C PHE A 174 51.90 -34.67 -2.31
N VAL A 175 52.31 -35.17 -1.15
CA VAL A 175 52.86 -36.54 -1.01
C VAL A 175 51.88 -37.51 -0.40
N ARG A 176 50.98 -37.00 0.48
CA ARG A 176 50.06 -37.88 1.28
C ARG A 176 48.69 -37.28 1.39
N LEU A 177 47.72 -38.17 1.30
CA LEU A 177 46.28 -37.85 1.54
C LEU A 177 45.79 -38.74 2.68
N ARG A 178 44.83 -38.20 3.43
CA ARG A 178 44.02 -38.98 4.39
C ARG A 178 42.63 -39.19 3.79
N ILE A 179 42.28 -40.43 3.52
CA ILE A 179 41.01 -40.80 2.89
C ILE A 179 40.22 -41.64 3.91
N ASP A 180 39.01 -41.17 4.26
CA ASP A 180 38.10 -41.81 5.21
C ASP A 180 38.79 -42.21 6.54
N GLY A 181 39.80 -41.45 6.95
CA GLY A 181 40.57 -41.65 8.18
C GLY A 181 41.90 -42.38 8.04
N GLU A 182 42.17 -43.00 6.88
CA GLU A 182 43.42 -43.73 6.62
C GLU A 182 44.36 -42.87 5.73
N ILE A 183 45.68 -42.95 6.03
CA ILE A 183 46.71 -42.20 5.32
C ILE A 183 47.25 -43.04 4.18
N HIS A 184 47.26 -42.47 2.97
CA HIS A 184 47.79 -43.08 1.75
C HIS A 184 48.83 -42.17 1.07
N GLU A 185 49.79 -42.79 0.45
CA GLU A 185 50.69 -42.03 -0.45
C GLU A 185 49.98 -41.72 -1.75
N ILE A 186 50.22 -40.52 -2.29
CA ILE A 186 49.50 -40.03 -3.48
C ILE A 186 49.70 -40.91 -4.73
N ASP A 187 50.83 -41.68 -4.76
CA ASP A 187 51.14 -42.58 -5.85
C ASP A 187 50.51 -44.00 -5.65
N ALA A 188 49.95 -44.31 -4.46
CA ALA A 188 49.33 -45.58 -4.08
C ALA A 188 47.92 -45.40 -3.52
N LEU A 189 47.09 -44.53 -4.14
CA LEU A 189 45.74 -44.27 -3.67
C LEU A 189 44.77 -45.42 -3.94
N PRO A 190 43.86 -45.72 -3.02
CA PRO A 190 42.82 -46.72 -3.23
C PRO A 190 41.81 -46.24 -4.27
N LYS A 191 41.19 -47.16 -5.02
CA LYS A 191 40.10 -46.82 -5.91
C LYS A 191 38.86 -46.55 -5.10
N LEU A 192 38.31 -45.33 -5.18
CA LEU A 192 37.12 -44.91 -4.46
C LEU A 192 35.83 -45.44 -5.09
N ASP A 193 34.86 -45.80 -4.26
CA ASP A 193 33.53 -46.18 -4.73
C ASP A 193 32.70 -44.96 -5.08
N LYS A 194 32.33 -44.82 -6.36
CA LYS A 194 31.55 -43.68 -6.87
C LYS A 194 30.21 -43.48 -6.19
N ASN A 195 29.66 -44.49 -5.54
CA ASN A 195 28.33 -44.43 -4.89
C ASN A 195 28.43 -44.12 -3.39
N LYS A 196 29.60 -44.25 -2.79
CA LYS A 196 29.84 -43.91 -1.38
C LYS A 196 30.30 -42.49 -1.22
N LYS A 197 30.04 -41.93 -0.06
CA LYS A 197 30.51 -40.60 0.35
C LYS A 197 31.90 -40.75 0.97
N HIS A 198 32.83 -39.94 0.54
CA HIS A 198 34.24 -39.96 0.97
C HIS A 198 34.63 -38.64 1.61
N ASN A 199 35.57 -38.68 2.55
CA ASN A 199 36.29 -37.53 3.09
C ASN A 199 37.75 -37.64 2.69
N ILE A 200 38.31 -36.54 2.13
CA ILE A 200 39.67 -36.48 1.66
C ILE A 200 40.34 -35.26 2.26
N ASP A 201 41.38 -35.47 3.01
CA ASP A 201 42.20 -34.41 3.59
C ASP A 201 43.62 -34.50 2.99
N VAL A 202 44.19 -33.37 2.64
CA VAL A 202 45.60 -33.27 2.21
C VAL A 202 46.48 -33.12 3.43
N VAL A 203 47.49 -33.94 3.58
CA VAL A 203 48.47 -33.83 4.67
C VAL A 203 49.46 -32.72 4.32
N ILE A 204 49.35 -31.59 5.06
CA ILE A 204 50.22 -30.41 4.80
C ILE A 204 51.53 -30.55 5.54
N ASP A 205 51.47 -30.87 6.87
CA ASP A 205 52.66 -30.95 7.70
C ASP A 205 52.48 -31.94 8.85
N ARG A 206 53.58 -32.41 9.38
CA ARG A 206 53.68 -33.25 10.62
C ARG A 206 54.74 -32.65 11.53
N LEU A 207 54.33 -32.27 12.73
CA LEU A 207 55.21 -31.58 13.67
C LEU A 207 54.86 -31.96 15.12
N LYS A 208 55.72 -31.58 16.06
CA LYS A 208 55.46 -31.66 17.50
C LYS A 208 55.19 -30.27 18.04
N VAL A 209 54.28 -30.19 19.01
CA VAL A 209 53.95 -28.92 19.67
C VAL A 209 55.13 -28.43 20.48
N ARG A 210 55.71 -27.32 20.08
CA ARG A 210 56.80 -26.61 20.74
C ARG A 210 56.73 -25.12 20.40
N GLU A 211 57.17 -24.25 21.28
CA GLU A 211 57.15 -22.79 21.02
C GLU A 211 57.98 -22.38 19.82
N ASP A 212 59.09 -23.09 19.57
CA ASP A 212 59.96 -22.85 18.38
C ASP A 212 59.33 -23.21 17.04
N THR A 213 58.19 -23.93 17.05
CA THR A 213 57.44 -24.30 15.84
C THR A 213 56.36 -23.28 15.44
N ARG A 214 56.21 -22.15 16.12
CA ARG A 214 55.20 -21.11 15.88
C ARG A 214 55.16 -20.64 14.43
N GLN A 215 56.26 -20.28 13.84
CA GLN A 215 56.34 -19.83 12.46
C GLN A 215 55.95 -20.94 11.48
N ARG A 216 56.47 -22.14 11.65
CA ARG A 216 56.15 -23.32 10.83
C ARG A 216 54.65 -23.69 10.88
N LEU A 217 54.06 -23.61 12.07
CA LEU A 217 52.60 -23.79 12.26
C LEU A 217 51.81 -22.76 11.46
N ALA A 218 52.21 -21.47 11.51
CA ALA A 218 51.52 -20.41 10.77
C ALA A 218 51.56 -20.67 9.26
N GLU A 219 52.75 -21.00 8.71
CA GLU A 219 52.95 -21.34 7.31
C GLU A 219 52.11 -22.57 6.88
N SER A 220 52.10 -23.63 7.75
CA SER A 220 51.31 -24.83 7.50
C SER A 220 49.78 -24.54 7.51
N PHE A 221 49.27 -23.70 8.43
CA PHE A 221 47.89 -23.27 8.44
C PHE A 221 47.54 -22.43 7.21
N GLU A 222 48.41 -21.49 6.78
CA GLU A 222 48.15 -20.69 5.58
C GLU A 222 48.04 -21.57 4.32
N VAL A 223 48.87 -22.58 4.19
CA VAL A 223 48.80 -23.56 3.08
C VAL A 223 47.52 -24.38 3.20
N ALA A 224 47.17 -24.90 4.36
CA ALA A 224 45.94 -25.68 4.57
C ALA A 224 44.68 -24.86 4.22
N LEU A 225 44.63 -23.63 4.73
CA LEU A 225 43.48 -22.72 4.48
C LEU A 225 43.33 -22.37 2.99
N ARG A 226 44.42 -22.22 2.27
CA ARG A 226 44.40 -21.94 0.83
C ARG A 226 43.81 -23.08 0.00
N HIS A 227 44.15 -24.34 0.36
CA HIS A 227 43.76 -25.53 -0.41
C HIS A 227 42.39 -26.08 -0.01
N ALA A 228 41.93 -25.83 1.22
CA ALA A 228 40.65 -26.35 1.75
C ALA A 228 39.61 -25.23 1.93
N ASP A 229 39.62 -24.21 1.12
CA ASP A 229 38.60 -23.14 1.10
C ASP A 229 38.41 -22.49 2.49
N GLY A 230 39.56 -22.18 3.16
CA GLY A 230 39.56 -21.52 4.46
C GLY A 230 39.39 -22.46 5.67
N ARG A 231 39.54 -23.76 5.49
CA ARG A 231 39.46 -24.76 6.58
C ARG A 231 40.80 -25.48 6.81
N ALA A 232 41.09 -25.82 8.05
CA ALA A 232 42.24 -26.60 8.42
C ALA A 232 41.92 -27.52 9.61
N ILE A 233 42.60 -28.64 9.73
CA ILE A 233 42.47 -29.58 10.85
C ILE A 233 43.87 -29.80 11.45
N ALA A 234 43.94 -29.67 12.79
CA ALA A 234 45.11 -30.18 13.50
C ALA A 234 44.70 -31.51 14.19
N LEU A 235 45.26 -32.61 13.69
CA LEU A 235 44.96 -33.93 14.17
C LEU A 235 46.05 -34.40 15.15
N ASN A 236 45.68 -34.73 16.37
CA ASN A 236 46.57 -35.40 17.31
C ASN A 236 46.80 -36.84 16.85
N MET A 237 48.05 -37.18 16.55
CA MET A 237 48.43 -38.48 15.98
C MET A 237 48.42 -39.63 17.00
N ASP A 238 48.49 -39.30 18.30
CA ASP A 238 48.49 -40.30 19.36
C ASP A 238 47.09 -40.62 19.86
N THR A 239 46.18 -39.61 19.94
CA THR A 239 44.77 -39.76 20.42
C THR A 239 43.76 -39.82 19.31
N ASN A 240 44.13 -39.48 18.08
CA ASN A 240 43.25 -39.28 16.91
C ASN A 240 42.17 -38.17 17.11
N GLU A 241 42.39 -37.26 18.06
CA GLU A 241 41.52 -36.12 18.31
C GLU A 241 41.79 -35.02 17.24
N ALA A 242 40.74 -34.56 16.62
CA ALA A 242 40.82 -33.55 15.53
C ALA A 242 40.32 -32.20 16.02
N HIS A 243 41.17 -31.16 15.98
CA HIS A 243 40.80 -29.75 16.17
C HIS A 243 40.54 -29.12 14.83
N LEU A 244 39.27 -28.78 14.53
CA LEU A 244 38.91 -28.11 13.30
C LEU A 244 39.06 -26.59 13.44
N PHE A 245 39.72 -25.96 12.52
CA PHE A 245 39.92 -24.53 12.41
C PHE A 245 39.30 -23.98 11.11
N SER A 246 38.83 -22.75 11.16
CA SER A 246 38.31 -22.10 9.97
C SER A 246 38.68 -20.62 9.98
N ALA A 247 39.20 -20.14 8.88
CA ALA A 247 39.36 -18.72 8.58
C ALA A 247 38.06 -18.08 8.11
N ARG A 248 37.03 -18.89 7.90
CA ARG A 248 35.66 -18.48 7.51
C ARG A 248 34.67 -18.87 8.59
N PHE A 249 33.47 -18.24 8.55
CA PHE A 249 32.38 -18.64 9.44
C PHE A 249 31.83 -20.02 9.04
N SER A 250 32.33 -21.09 9.59
CA SER A 250 31.91 -22.46 9.24
C SER A 250 31.48 -23.27 10.45
N CYS A 251 30.53 -24.19 10.24
CA CYS A 251 30.05 -25.11 11.25
C CYS A 251 31.04 -26.28 11.39
N PRO A 252 31.44 -26.68 12.61
CA PRO A 252 32.32 -27.85 12.83
C PRO A 252 31.64 -29.18 12.52
N HIS A 253 30.29 -29.25 12.49
CA HIS A 253 29.55 -30.50 12.34
C HIS A 253 28.93 -30.73 10.97
N CYS A 254 28.79 -29.69 10.14
CA CYS A 254 28.27 -29.79 8.77
C CYS A 254 29.04 -28.89 7.82
N ASN A 255 28.73 -28.98 6.53
CA ASN A 255 29.41 -28.20 5.49
C ASN A 255 28.88 -26.76 5.34
N PHE A 256 28.06 -26.28 6.27
CA PHE A 256 27.55 -24.91 6.24
C PHE A 256 28.68 -23.93 6.58
N ALA A 257 28.98 -23.04 5.63
CA ALA A 257 30.00 -22.00 5.79
C ALA A 257 29.57 -20.71 5.13
N LEU A 258 29.87 -19.57 5.77
CA LEU A 258 29.74 -18.22 5.23
C LEU A 258 31.11 -17.69 4.84
N GLN A 259 31.21 -17.08 3.64
CA GLN A 259 32.49 -16.53 3.19
C GLN A 259 32.84 -15.27 3.97
N GLU A 260 31.94 -14.32 3.99
CA GLU A 260 32.10 -13.03 4.69
C GLU A 260 30.72 -12.42 5.00
N LEU A 261 30.62 -11.66 6.11
CA LEU A 261 29.43 -10.89 6.45
C LEU A 261 29.51 -9.53 5.80
N GLU A 262 28.98 -9.41 4.57
CA GLU A 262 28.87 -8.15 3.84
C GLU A 262 27.45 -7.58 3.93
N PRO A 263 27.25 -6.24 3.91
CA PRO A 263 25.90 -5.65 3.90
C PRO A 263 25.02 -6.13 2.75
N ARG A 264 25.60 -6.56 1.61
CA ARG A 264 24.88 -7.05 0.43
C ARG A 264 24.10 -8.34 0.68
N ILE A 265 24.58 -9.23 1.56
CA ILE A 265 23.90 -10.49 1.85
C ILE A 265 22.60 -10.29 2.67
N PHE A 266 22.45 -9.14 3.33
CA PHE A 266 21.26 -8.75 4.07
C PHE A 266 20.27 -7.91 3.25
N SER A 267 20.51 -7.74 1.95
CA SER A 267 19.62 -7.02 1.05
C SER A 267 18.78 -7.98 0.21
N PHE A 268 17.48 -7.94 0.39
CA PHE A 268 16.54 -8.69 -0.47
C PHE A 268 16.37 -8.07 -1.87
N ASN A 269 16.93 -6.87 -2.12
CA ASN A 269 16.99 -6.23 -3.44
C ASN A 269 18.28 -6.56 -4.19
N ASN A 270 19.19 -7.31 -3.58
CA ASN A 270 20.45 -7.73 -4.18
C ASN A 270 20.44 -9.26 -4.42
N PRO A 271 20.84 -9.76 -5.61
CA PRO A 271 20.87 -11.20 -5.89
C PRO A 271 21.70 -12.04 -4.90
N MET A 272 22.71 -11.43 -4.26
CA MET A 272 23.51 -12.12 -3.23
C MET A 272 22.74 -12.37 -1.93
N GLY A 273 21.75 -11.53 -1.60
CA GLY A 273 20.97 -11.64 -0.37
C GLY A 273 19.53 -12.13 -0.59
N ALA A 274 18.97 -11.92 -1.78
CA ALA A 274 17.60 -12.29 -2.09
C ALA A 274 17.37 -13.80 -2.08
N CYS A 275 16.24 -14.25 -1.55
CA CYS A 275 15.81 -15.64 -1.65
C CYS A 275 15.64 -16.03 -3.13
N PRO A 276 16.31 -17.07 -3.63
CA PRO A 276 16.28 -17.42 -5.05
C PRO A 276 14.91 -17.95 -5.54
N LYS A 277 14.04 -18.40 -4.63
CA LYS A 277 12.72 -18.92 -4.98
C LYS A 277 11.67 -17.82 -5.20
N CYS A 278 11.71 -16.74 -4.41
CA CYS A 278 10.77 -15.62 -4.51
C CYS A 278 11.44 -14.31 -4.96
N ASP A 279 12.70 -14.38 -5.35
CA ASP A 279 13.50 -13.21 -5.80
C ASP A 279 13.40 -12.01 -4.84
N GLY A 280 13.43 -12.29 -3.53
CA GLY A 280 13.36 -11.28 -2.47
C GLY A 280 11.98 -10.71 -2.18
N LEU A 281 10.91 -11.24 -2.76
CA LEU A 281 9.54 -10.76 -2.51
C LEU A 281 8.94 -11.27 -1.19
N GLY A 282 9.41 -12.43 -0.68
CA GLY A 282 8.85 -13.07 0.52
C GLY A 282 7.59 -13.88 0.25
N VAL A 283 6.94 -13.63 -0.87
CA VAL A 283 5.73 -14.31 -1.35
C VAL A 283 5.96 -14.85 -2.75
N ILE A 284 5.18 -15.85 -3.15
CA ILE A 284 5.11 -16.35 -4.52
C ILE A 284 3.67 -16.26 -5.02
N GLN A 285 3.54 -15.83 -6.25
CA GLN A 285 2.25 -15.73 -6.93
C GLN A 285 1.89 -17.09 -7.52
N PHE A 286 0.64 -17.48 -7.37
CA PHE A 286 0.10 -18.70 -7.97
C PHE A 286 -1.34 -18.47 -8.41
N PHE A 287 -1.78 -19.21 -9.42
CA PHE A 287 -3.19 -19.21 -9.79
C PHE A 287 -3.98 -20.05 -8.79
N ASP A 288 -4.85 -19.38 -8.05
CA ASP A 288 -5.59 -19.97 -6.94
C ASP A 288 -6.77 -20.80 -7.48
N PRO A 289 -6.80 -22.11 -7.23
CA PRO A 289 -7.92 -22.96 -7.65
C PRO A 289 -9.29 -22.44 -7.17
N LYS A 290 -9.37 -21.84 -5.99
CA LYS A 290 -10.62 -21.27 -5.46
C LYS A 290 -11.10 -20.05 -6.23
N ARG A 291 -10.18 -19.28 -6.81
CA ARG A 291 -10.51 -18.12 -7.67
C ARG A 291 -10.79 -18.53 -9.11
N VAL A 292 -10.10 -19.56 -9.58
CA VAL A 292 -10.32 -20.15 -10.93
C VAL A 292 -11.70 -20.81 -10.99
N VAL A 293 -12.05 -21.62 -9.98
CA VAL A 293 -13.40 -22.21 -9.82
C VAL A 293 -14.26 -21.25 -9.00
N ALA A 294 -14.77 -20.21 -9.67
CA ALA A 294 -15.52 -19.15 -8.99
C ALA A 294 -16.86 -19.62 -8.42
N HIS A 295 -17.48 -20.64 -9.04
CA HIS A 295 -18.80 -21.15 -8.70
C HIS A 295 -18.80 -22.70 -8.64
N PRO A 296 -18.22 -23.29 -7.58
CA PRO A 296 -18.09 -24.74 -7.47
C PRO A 296 -19.44 -25.48 -7.41
N GLU A 297 -20.52 -24.79 -7.03
CA GLU A 297 -21.90 -25.27 -7.02
C GLU A 297 -22.54 -25.37 -8.42
N LEU A 298 -21.92 -24.74 -9.42
CA LEU A 298 -22.33 -24.83 -10.81
C LEU A 298 -21.58 -25.95 -11.55
N SER A 299 -22.17 -26.43 -12.63
CA SER A 299 -21.51 -27.34 -13.55
C SER A 299 -20.52 -26.61 -14.47
N LEU A 300 -19.56 -27.33 -15.07
CA LEU A 300 -18.65 -26.78 -16.08
C LEU A 300 -19.40 -26.13 -17.25
N SER A 301 -20.48 -26.75 -17.70
CA SER A 301 -21.32 -26.21 -18.76
C SER A 301 -22.08 -24.96 -18.39
N SER A 302 -22.38 -24.75 -17.10
CA SER A 302 -23.12 -23.61 -16.58
C SER A 302 -22.21 -22.47 -16.10
N GLY A 303 -20.88 -22.66 -16.10
CA GLY A 303 -19.90 -21.62 -15.82
C GLY A 303 -19.22 -21.71 -14.46
N ALA A 304 -19.04 -22.92 -13.89
CA ALA A 304 -18.21 -23.13 -12.70
C ALA A 304 -16.83 -22.48 -12.85
N ILE A 305 -16.25 -22.54 -14.07
CA ILE A 305 -14.99 -21.90 -14.44
C ILE A 305 -15.25 -20.95 -15.61
N ARG A 306 -15.08 -19.66 -15.38
CA ARG A 306 -15.34 -18.63 -16.39
C ARG A 306 -14.40 -18.77 -17.59
N GLY A 307 -15.01 -18.71 -18.81
CA GLY A 307 -14.27 -18.84 -20.07
C GLY A 307 -13.98 -20.28 -20.47
N TRP A 308 -14.40 -21.28 -19.66
CA TRP A 308 -14.35 -22.73 -19.97
C TRP A 308 -15.77 -23.34 -20.02
N ASP A 309 -16.75 -22.51 -20.30
CA ASP A 309 -18.17 -22.88 -20.40
C ASP A 309 -18.68 -22.76 -21.84
N ARG A 310 -19.96 -23.07 -22.06
CA ARG A 310 -20.64 -23.08 -23.39
C ARG A 310 -20.48 -21.77 -24.17
N ARG A 311 -20.20 -20.65 -23.52
CA ARG A 311 -20.00 -19.33 -24.17
C ARG A 311 -18.68 -19.28 -24.94
N ASN A 312 -17.69 -20.08 -24.54
CA ASN A 312 -16.41 -20.21 -25.24
C ASN A 312 -16.30 -21.58 -25.90
N GLN A 313 -16.73 -21.69 -27.15
CA GLN A 313 -16.79 -22.95 -27.88
C GLN A 313 -15.45 -23.67 -27.97
N PHE A 314 -14.33 -22.97 -28.10
CA PHE A 314 -13.01 -23.59 -28.22
C PHE A 314 -12.61 -24.33 -26.94
N TYR A 315 -12.64 -23.67 -25.79
CA TYR A 315 -12.28 -24.32 -24.53
C TYR A 315 -13.34 -25.33 -24.06
N PHE A 316 -14.61 -25.07 -24.33
CA PHE A 316 -15.67 -25.99 -23.94
C PHE A 316 -15.62 -27.31 -24.70
N GLN A 317 -15.18 -27.31 -25.98
CA GLN A 317 -14.92 -28.56 -26.74
C GLN A 317 -13.82 -29.38 -26.07
N MET A 318 -12.79 -28.77 -25.50
CA MET A 318 -11.77 -29.50 -24.74
C MET A 318 -12.35 -30.14 -23.48
N VAL A 319 -13.24 -29.43 -22.78
CA VAL A 319 -13.94 -29.97 -21.60
C VAL A 319 -14.84 -31.15 -21.96
N ILE A 320 -15.55 -31.10 -23.11
CA ILE A 320 -16.35 -32.19 -23.58
C ILE A 320 -15.47 -33.43 -23.87
N ALA A 321 -14.34 -33.26 -24.57
CA ALA A 321 -13.42 -34.35 -24.87
C ALA A 321 -12.86 -35.00 -23.59
N LEU A 322 -12.57 -34.21 -22.55
CA LEU A 322 -12.20 -34.74 -21.23
C LEU A 322 -13.33 -35.56 -20.60
N ALA A 323 -14.57 -35.05 -20.67
CA ALA A 323 -15.74 -35.72 -20.10
C ALA A 323 -16.01 -37.06 -20.77
N GLU A 324 -15.90 -37.13 -22.11
CA GLU A 324 -16.05 -38.36 -22.87
C GLU A 324 -14.95 -39.38 -22.53
N TYR A 325 -13.69 -38.91 -22.35
CA TYR A 325 -12.57 -39.81 -22.09
C TYR A 325 -12.55 -40.35 -20.66
N TYR A 326 -12.75 -39.46 -19.67
CA TYR A 326 -12.73 -39.85 -18.24
C TYR A 326 -14.10 -40.25 -17.69
N GLY A 327 -15.17 -40.21 -18.49
CA GLY A 327 -16.49 -40.70 -18.13
C GLY A 327 -17.23 -39.88 -17.08
N PHE A 328 -17.11 -38.56 -17.10
CA PHE A 328 -17.90 -37.68 -16.23
C PHE A 328 -18.90 -36.82 -17.01
N ASP A 329 -19.99 -36.39 -16.36
CA ASP A 329 -20.99 -35.53 -16.98
C ASP A 329 -20.65 -34.05 -16.77
N VAL A 330 -20.55 -33.26 -17.85
CA VAL A 330 -20.31 -31.82 -17.83
C VAL A 330 -21.43 -31.01 -17.16
N MET A 331 -22.58 -31.62 -16.91
CA MET A 331 -23.72 -31.05 -16.21
C MET A 331 -23.65 -31.24 -14.68
N THR A 332 -22.78 -32.10 -14.19
CA THR A 332 -22.58 -32.33 -12.75
C THR A 332 -21.93 -31.08 -12.10
N PRO A 333 -22.40 -30.58 -10.93
CA PRO A 333 -21.72 -29.53 -10.18
C PRO A 333 -20.26 -29.87 -9.95
N PHE A 334 -19.38 -28.85 -10.08
CA PHE A 334 -17.93 -29.06 -10.00
C PHE A 334 -17.50 -29.68 -8.65
N ASN A 335 -18.13 -29.27 -7.54
CA ASN A 335 -17.86 -29.79 -6.20
C ASN A 335 -18.31 -31.25 -6.01
N GLU A 336 -19.22 -31.76 -6.83
CA GLU A 336 -19.69 -33.15 -6.79
C GLU A 336 -18.87 -34.10 -7.69
N LEU A 337 -18.00 -33.54 -8.56
CA LEU A 337 -17.07 -34.33 -9.35
C LEU A 337 -16.04 -35.03 -8.46
N PRO A 338 -15.58 -36.26 -8.81
CA PRO A 338 -14.49 -36.94 -8.10
C PRO A 338 -13.23 -36.09 -8.02
N GLU A 339 -12.49 -36.19 -6.92
CA GLU A 339 -11.27 -35.41 -6.70
C GLU A 339 -10.25 -35.56 -7.81
N GLU A 340 -10.05 -36.81 -8.28
CA GLU A 340 -9.14 -37.13 -9.38
C GLU A 340 -9.55 -36.41 -10.69
N THR A 341 -10.83 -36.37 -10.97
CA THR A 341 -11.37 -35.63 -12.14
C THR A 341 -11.14 -34.12 -12.00
N ARG A 342 -11.38 -33.56 -10.81
CA ARG A 342 -11.12 -32.14 -10.53
C ARG A 342 -9.64 -31.81 -10.72
N GLN A 343 -8.74 -32.66 -10.25
CA GLN A 343 -7.29 -32.46 -10.42
C GLN A 343 -6.88 -32.50 -11.89
N ILE A 344 -7.41 -33.44 -12.69
CA ILE A 344 -7.14 -33.50 -14.12
C ILE A 344 -7.63 -32.22 -14.83
N ILE A 345 -8.83 -31.77 -14.53
CA ILE A 345 -9.39 -30.55 -15.11
C ILE A 345 -8.50 -29.33 -14.78
N LEU A 346 -8.07 -29.20 -13.53
CA LEU A 346 -7.30 -28.05 -13.09
C LEU A 346 -5.82 -28.10 -13.50
N TYR A 347 -5.17 -29.26 -13.39
CA TYR A 347 -3.71 -29.38 -13.55
C TYR A 347 -3.25 -30.19 -14.74
N GLY A 348 -4.18 -30.81 -15.49
CA GLY A 348 -3.87 -31.52 -16.71
C GLY A 348 -3.82 -33.03 -16.60
N SER A 349 -3.72 -33.72 -17.78
CA SER A 349 -3.67 -35.17 -17.91
C SER A 349 -2.26 -35.79 -17.70
N GLY A 350 -1.26 -34.98 -17.30
CA GLY A 350 0.12 -35.46 -17.18
C GLY A 350 0.72 -35.90 -18.51
N GLU A 351 1.19 -37.15 -18.59
CA GLU A 351 1.74 -37.76 -19.82
C GLU A 351 0.68 -38.39 -20.71
N GLU A 352 -0.57 -38.48 -20.25
CA GLU A 352 -1.65 -39.13 -20.97
C GLU A 352 -2.17 -38.27 -22.11
N SER A 353 -2.14 -38.79 -23.35
CA SER A 353 -2.55 -38.08 -24.55
C SER A 353 -4.00 -38.44 -24.91
N LEU A 354 -4.80 -37.41 -25.15
CA LEU A 354 -6.24 -37.47 -25.37
C LEU A 354 -6.59 -37.01 -26.78
N PRO A 355 -7.62 -37.58 -27.43
CA PRO A 355 -8.09 -37.13 -28.73
C PRO A 355 -8.98 -35.89 -28.58
N PHE A 356 -8.53 -34.75 -29.08
CA PHE A 356 -9.29 -33.49 -29.16
C PHE A 356 -9.80 -33.24 -30.57
N GLN A 357 -11.03 -32.75 -30.68
CA GLN A 357 -11.64 -32.34 -31.93
C GLN A 357 -11.62 -30.81 -32.04
N TYR A 358 -11.00 -30.31 -33.11
CA TYR A 358 -10.93 -28.88 -33.40
C TYR A 358 -11.66 -28.55 -34.69
N MET A 359 -12.43 -27.44 -34.64
CA MET A 359 -13.05 -26.92 -35.86
C MET A 359 -12.05 -26.01 -36.57
N ASN A 360 -11.67 -26.31 -37.81
CA ASN A 360 -10.79 -25.47 -38.60
C ASN A 360 -11.56 -24.27 -39.20
N GLU A 361 -10.85 -23.30 -39.76
CA GLU A 361 -11.41 -22.09 -40.38
C GLU A 361 -12.46 -22.35 -41.45
N ARG A 362 -12.51 -23.57 -42.00
CA ARG A 362 -13.46 -24.02 -43.02
C ARG A 362 -14.64 -24.81 -42.45
N GLY A 363 -14.81 -24.83 -41.13
CA GLY A 363 -15.88 -25.54 -40.44
C GLY A 363 -15.76 -27.06 -40.41
N LYS A 364 -14.59 -27.65 -40.75
CA LYS A 364 -14.34 -29.09 -40.74
C LYS A 364 -13.67 -29.49 -39.43
N LEU A 365 -14.20 -30.52 -38.75
CA LEU A 365 -13.61 -31.13 -37.56
C LEU A 365 -12.31 -31.87 -37.90
N THR A 366 -11.25 -31.56 -37.17
CA THR A 366 -9.94 -32.22 -37.28
C THR A 366 -9.55 -32.75 -35.90
N ALA A 367 -9.33 -34.05 -35.81
CA ALA A 367 -8.87 -34.68 -34.56
C ALA A 367 -7.35 -34.50 -34.39
N ARG A 368 -6.90 -34.13 -33.20
CA ARG A 368 -5.48 -34.15 -32.79
C ARG A 368 -5.35 -34.86 -31.46
N VAL A 369 -4.30 -35.65 -31.32
CA VAL A 369 -4.00 -36.35 -30.07
C VAL A 369 -2.84 -35.62 -29.37
N HIS A 370 -3.10 -35.14 -28.18
CA HIS A 370 -2.08 -34.51 -27.33
C HIS A 370 -2.50 -34.54 -25.86
N THR A 371 -1.60 -34.23 -24.96
CA THR A 371 -1.86 -34.09 -23.52
C THR A 371 -2.73 -32.86 -23.23
N PHE A 372 -3.59 -32.96 -22.22
CA PHE A 372 -4.30 -31.78 -21.70
C PHE A 372 -3.42 -31.03 -20.72
N GLU A 373 -3.16 -29.78 -21.02
CA GLU A 373 -2.29 -28.91 -20.23
C GLU A 373 -2.84 -28.64 -18.82
N GLY A 374 -4.16 -28.64 -18.64
CA GLY A 374 -4.84 -28.17 -17.43
C GLY A 374 -5.23 -26.71 -17.51
N ILE A 375 -6.28 -26.33 -16.77
CA ILE A 375 -6.79 -24.95 -16.80
C ILE A 375 -5.80 -24.00 -16.12
N ILE A 376 -5.25 -24.36 -14.98
CA ILE A 376 -4.30 -23.51 -14.24
C ILE A 376 -3.01 -23.30 -15.04
N PRO A 377 -2.31 -24.34 -15.52
CA PRO A 377 -1.13 -24.14 -16.38
C PRO A 377 -1.43 -23.34 -17.66
N ASN A 378 -2.61 -23.50 -18.26
CA ASN A 378 -3.03 -22.70 -19.41
C ASN A 378 -3.14 -21.20 -19.05
N LEU A 379 -3.76 -20.87 -17.89
CA LEU A 379 -3.87 -19.50 -17.43
C LEU A 379 -2.50 -18.89 -17.08
N GLU A 380 -1.61 -19.66 -16.43
CA GLU A 380 -0.23 -19.26 -16.13
C GLU A 380 0.58 -18.94 -17.38
N ARG A 381 0.52 -19.83 -18.39
CA ARG A 381 1.19 -19.61 -19.67
C ARG A 381 0.66 -18.36 -20.36
N ARG A 382 -0.66 -18.20 -20.47
CA ARG A 382 -1.30 -17.02 -21.08
C ARG A 382 -0.95 -15.74 -20.34
N TYR A 383 -0.90 -15.74 -19.02
CA TYR A 383 -0.52 -14.59 -18.21
C TYR A 383 0.93 -14.15 -18.47
N ARG A 384 1.82 -15.11 -18.67
CA ARG A 384 3.24 -14.89 -18.96
C ARG A 384 3.47 -14.38 -20.39
N GLU A 385 2.79 -14.97 -21.37
CA GLU A 385 3.03 -14.75 -22.79
C GLU A 385 2.23 -13.59 -23.40
N THR A 386 1.18 -13.10 -22.73
CA THR A 386 0.35 -12.03 -23.29
C THR A 386 1.07 -10.67 -23.33
N GLU A 387 1.01 -10.00 -24.48
CA GLU A 387 1.46 -8.61 -24.63
C GLU A 387 0.34 -7.60 -24.30
N SER A 388 -0.93 -8.06 -24.22
CA SER A 388 -2.07 -7.22 -23.90
C SER A 388 -2.19 -6.96 -22.41
N SER A 389 -2.09 -5.69 -22.00
CA SER A 389 -2.31 -5.25 -20.61
C SER A 389 -3.71 -5.62 -20.10
N THR A 390 -4.73 -5.49 -20.94
CA THR A 390 -6.13 -5.82 -20.58
C THR A 390 -6.29 -7.32 -20.29
N VAL A 391 -5.69 -8.20 -21.10
CA VAL A 391 -5.73 -9.66 -20.87
C VAL A 391 -4.96 -10.01 -19.61
N ARG A 392 -3.81 -9.36 -19.36
CA ARG A 392 -3.02 -9.56 -18.15
C ARG A 392 -3.80 -9.14 -16.90
N GLU A 393 -4.48 -8.00 -16.92
CA GLU A 393 -5.34 -7.54 -15.82
C GLU A 393 -6.51 -8.49 -15.55
N GLU A 394 -7.14 -9.03 -16.60
CA GLU A 394 -8.21 -10.02 -16.44
C GLU A 394 -7.70 -11.32 -15.82
N LEU A 395 -6.54 -11.81 -16.22
CA LEU A 395 -5.95 -13.04 -15.68
C LEU A 395 -5.40 -12.83 -14.25
N ALA A 396 -4.93 -11.63 -13.92
CA ALA A 396 -4.45 -11.29 -12.57
C ALA A 396 -5.53 -11.47 -11.48
N LYS A 397 -6.81 -11.44 -11.83
CA LYS A 397 -7.92 -11.69 -10.89
C LYS A 397 -7.92 -13.09 -10.29
N TYR A 398 -7.29 -14.05 -10.95
CA TYR A 398 -7.18 -15.45 -10.52
C TYR A 398 -5.91 -15.74 -9.73
N VAL A 399 -5.01 -14.75 -9.61
CA VAL A 399 -3.74 -14.89 -8.91
C VAL A 399 -3.92 -14.57 -7.42
N SER A 400 -3.33 -15.37 -6.56
CA SER A 400 -3.18 -15.15 -5.13
C SER A 400 -1.71 -15.21 -4.73
N ASP A 401 -1.38 -14.55 -3.62
CA ASP A 401 -0.06 -14.62 -3.05
C ASP A 401 -0.02 -15.64 -1.91
N THR A 402 1.05 -16.41 -1.83
CA THR A 402 1.34 -17.30 -0.69
C THR A 402 2.73 -17.03 -0.15
N VAL A 403 2.92 -17.23 1.15
CA VAL A 403 4.23 -17.09 1.78
C VAL A 403 5.22 -18.04 1.10
N CYS A 404 6.39 -17.52 0.73
CA CYS A 404 7.42 -18.34 0.08
C CYS A 404 7.87 -19.49 1.01
N PRO A 405 7.70 -20.76 0.62
CA PRO A 405 8.04 -21.91 1.49
C PRO A 405 9.54 -22.07 1.71
N SER A 406 10.39 -21.42 0.92
CA SER A 406 11.85 -21.48 1.07
C SER A 406 12.38 -20.50 2.10
N CYS A 407 11.86 -19.26 2.12
CA CYS A 407 12.31 -18.22 3.06
C CYS A 407 11.30 -17.92 4.17
N GLU A 408 10.10 -18.53 4.14
CA GLU A 408 9.04 -18.34 5.14
C GLU A 408 8.68 -16.86 5.36
N GLY A 409 8.71 -16.07 4.27
CA GLY A 409 8.46 -14.65 4.29
C GLY A 409 9.67 -13.75 4.58
N ALA A 410 10.81 -14.31 4.99
CA ALA A 410 11.99 -13.53 5.37
C ALA A 410 12.70 -12.81 4.20
N ARG A 411 12.31 -13.06 2.95
CA ARG A 411 12.85 -12.43 1.72
C ARG A 411 14.33 -12.74 1.43
N LEU A 412 15.09 -13.21 2.42
CA LEU A 412 16.53 -13.42 2.38
C LEU A 412 16.91 -14.89 2.15
N ARG A 413 18.14 -15.09 1.65
CA ARG A 413 18.76 -16.40 1.55
C ARG A 413 19.01 -17.01 2.92
N LYS A 414 19.18 -18.35 2.95
CA LYS A 414 19.44 -19.13 4.18
C LYS A 414 20.63 -18.59 4.96
N GLU A 415 21.69 -18.17 4.28
CA GLU A 415 22.93 -17.69 4.89
C GLU A 415 22.72 -16.42 5.74
N ALA A 416 21.90 -15.49 5.28
CA ALA A 416 21.61 -14.23 5.97
C ALA A 416 20.56 -14.39 7.10
N ARG A 417 19.66 -15.37 6.98
CA ARG A 417 18.57 -15.57 7.94
C ARG A 417 19.02 -16.04 9.32
N TYR A 418 20.19 -16.67 9.43
CA TYR A 418 20.72 -17.22 10.69
C TYR A 418 21.82 -16.35 11.31
N VAL A 419 21.93 -15.09 10.91
CA VAL A 419 22.77 -14.10 11.58
C VAL A 419 21.94 -13.37 12.63
N GLN A 420 22.47 -13.23 13.83
CA GLN A 420 21.81 -12.58 14.96
C GLN A 420 22.62 -11.37 15.45
N VAL A 421 21.93 -10.32 15.85
CA VAL A 421 22.49 -9.21 16.63
C VAL A 421 21.77 -9.23 17.97
N GLY A 422 22.48 -9.43 19.06
CA GLY A 422 21.87 -9.85 20.32
C GLY A 422 21.29 -11.26 20.18
N GLU A 423 20.02 -11.43 20.44
CA GLU A 423 19.34 -12.73 20.38
C GLU A 423 18.33 -12.83 19.21
N ARG A 424 18.32 -11.86 18.27
CA ARG A 424 17.33 -11.79 17.19
C ARG A 424 17.97 -11.70 15.81
N THR A 425 17.31 -12.30 14.84
CA THR A 425 17.62 -12.21 13.42
C THR A 425 17.07 -10.88 12.83
N LEU A 426 17.56 -10.50 11.64
CA LEU A 426 17.07 -9.31 10.94
C LEU A 426 15.56 -9.36 10.69
N TYR A 427 15.05 -10.53 10.30
CA TYR A 427 13.64 -10.74 10.02
C TYR A 427 12.75 -10.59 11.26
N GLU A 428 13.17 -11.18 12.38
CA GLU A 428 12.45 -11.05 13.65
C GLU A 428 12.39 -9.60 14.12
N ILE A 429 13.48 -8.84 13.98
CA ILE A 429 13.52 -7.42 14.33
C ILE A 429 12.62 -6.60 13.38
N ALA A 430 12.67 -6.88 12.07
CA ALA A 430 11.87 -6.14 11.08
C ALA A 430 10.36 -6.34 11.25
N ARG A 431 9.93 -7.43 11.87
CA ARG A 431 8.51 -7.72 12.19
C ARG A 431 8.00 -7.05 13.45
N LEU A 432 8.87 -6.59 14.32
CA LEU A 432 8.44 -5.91 15.53
C LEU A 432 7.71 -4.61 15.19
N PRO A 433 6.67 -4.24 15.98
CA PRO A 433 6.17 -2.86 15.97
C PRO A 433 7.32 -1.87 16.19
N LEU A 434 7.28 -0.70 15.56
CA LEU A 434 8.37 0.27 15.62
C LEU A 434 8.74 0.67 17.05
N ARG A 435 7.75 0.74 17.96
CA ARG A 435 7.97 0.97 19.39
C ARG A 435 8.85 -0.13 20.00
N ASP A 436 8.47 -1.40 19.78
CA ASP A 436 9.21 -2.55 20.34
C ASP A 436 10.58 -2.69 19.68
N CYS A 437 10.68 -2.37 18.40
CA CYS A 437 11.94 -2.34 17.67
C CYS A 437 12.91 -1.29 18.25
N ARG A 438 12.44 -0.08 18.55
CA ARG A 438 13.22 0.96 19.25
C ARG A 438 13.65 0.47 20.62
N ASP A 439 12.74 -0.06 21.42
CA ASP A 439 13.03 -0.54 22.80
C ASP A 439 14.03 -1.68 22.78
N TYR A 440 13.98 -2.55 21.78
CA TYR A 440 14.99 -3.59 21.57
C TYR A 440 16.40 -2.98 21.37
N PHE A 441 16.55 -1.99 20.50
CA PHE A 441 17.85 -1.36 20.22
C PHE A 441 18.36 -0.50 21.37
N VAL A 442 17.49 0.20 22.10
CA VAL A 442 17.86 0.98 23.29
C VAL A 442 18.41 0.06 24.39
N ASN A 443 17.83 -1.13 24.57
CA ASN A 443 18.23 -2.09 25.59
C ASN A 443 19.33 -3.07 25.13
N LEU A 444 19.73 -3.01 23.85
CA LEU A 444 20.74 -3.91 23.30
C LEU A 444 22.11 -3.69 23.90
N LYS A 445 22.66 -4.71 24.54
CA LYS A 445 24.00 -4.69 25.14
C LYS A 445 24.95 -5.58 24.33
N LEU A 446 25.84 -4.96 23.59
CA LEU A 446 26.93 -5.63 22.88
C LEU A 446 28.23 -5.46 23.69
N GLN A 447 29.19 -6.35 23.49
CA GLN A 447 30.48 -6.35 24.22
C GLN A 447 31.67 -6.13 23.29
N GLY A 448 32.76 -5.60 23.83
CA GLY A 448 34.03 -5.42 23.15
C GLY A 448 34.00 -4.51 21.92
N GLN A 449 34.76 -4.88 20.90
CA GLN A 449 34.88 -4.10 19.65
C GLN A 449 33.56 -3.96 18.91
N ARG A 450 32.67 -4.96 19.01
CA ARG A 450 31.33 -4.92 18.38
C ARG A 450 30.47 -3.79 18.95
N ALA A 451 30.55 -3.52 20.24
CA ALA A 451 29.83 -2.40 20.87
C ALA A 451 30.27 -1.05 20.31
N GLN A 452 31.58 -0.83 20.14
CA GLN A 452 32.12 0.42 19.62
C GLN A 452 31.70 0.69 18.16
N VAL A 453 31.70 -0.35 17.34
CA VAL A 453 31.26 -0.24 15.94
C VAL A 453 29.75 -0.02 15.83
N ALA A 454 28.97 -0.69 16.67
CA ALA A 454 27.51 -0.60 16.68
C ALA A 454 26.97 0.73 17.20
N ASP A 455 27.66 1.40 18.14
CA ASP A 455 27.16 2.60 18.84
C ASP A 455 26.67 3.70 17.89
N LYS A 456 27.47 4.01 16.86
CA LYS A 456 27.09 5.04 15.86
C LYS A 456 25.88 4.61 15.01
N ILE A 457 25.84 3.34 14.63
CA ILE A 457 24.76 2.77 13.80
C ILE A 457 23.47 2.74 14.62
N LEU A 458 23.52 2.32 15.87
CA LEU A 458 22.37 2.24 16.77
C LEU A 458 21.77 3.62 17.04
N LYS A 459 22.59 4.66 17.19
CA LYS A 459 22.12 6.05 17.34
C LYS A 459 21.28 6.48 16.12
N GLU A 460 21.74 6.19 14.90
CA GLU A 460 21.01 6.51 13.67
C GLU A 460 19.71 5.73 13.56
N ILE A 461 19.73 4.42 13.84
CA ILE A 461 18.52 3.58 13.82
C ILE A 461 17.51 4.10 14.86
N THR A 462 17.94 4.35 16.08
CA THR A 462 17.05 4.78 17.17
C THR A 462 16.43 6.16 16.86
N ALA A 463 17.22 7.10 16.36
CA ALA A 463 16.73 8.43 15.99
C ALA A 463 15.65 8.35 14.90
N ARG A 464 15.87 7.55 13.84
CA ARG A 464 14.89 7.37 12.77
C ARG A 464 13.61 6.66 13.25
N LEU A 465 13.75 5.66 14.13
CA LEU A 465 12.60 5.01 14.76
C LEU A 465 11.79 5.98 15.62
N GLU A 466 12.46 6.86 16.38
CA GLU A 466 11.80 7.88 17.20
C GLU A 466 11.02 8.88 16.35
N PHE A 467 11.55 9.30 15.19
CA PHE A 467 10.79 10.17 14.28
C PHE A 467 9.52 9.48 13.76
N LEU A 468 9.59 8.20 13.39
CA LEU A 468 8.41 7.45 12.96
C LEU A 468 7.37 7.29 14.09
N ILE A 469 7.83 7.06 15.31
CA ILE A 469 6.94 6.96 16.49
C ILE A 469 6.29 8.31 16.78
N ASN A 470 7.05 9.40 16.68
CA ASN A 470 6.55 10.75 16.95
C ASN A 470 5.51 11.23 15.93
N VAL A 471 5.51 10.71 14.71
CA VAL A 471 4.44 10.98 13.73
C VAL A 471 3.26 9.99 13.83
N GLY A 472 3.17 9.21 14.91
CA GLY A 472 2.03 8.32 15.18
C GLY A 472 2.03 7.00 14.37
N LEU A 473 3.22 6.48 14.00
CA LEU A 473 3.38 5.24 13.23
C LEU A 473 3.94 4.08 14.08
N ASP A 474 3.87 4.17 15.39
CA ASP A 474 4.48 3.24 16.35
C ASP A 474 3.98 1.78 16.23
N TYR A 475 2.80 1.57 15.66
CA TYR A 475 2.18 0.25 15.43
C TYR A 475 2.65 -0.45 14.15
N LEU A 476 3.29 0.26 13.20
CA LEU A 476 3.80 -0.33 11.96
C LEU A 476 5.04 -1.19 12.25
N SER A 477 5.37 -2.08 11.31
CA SER A 477 6.63 -2.84 11.29
C SER A 477 7.52 -2.42 10.11
N LEU A 478 8.84 -2.62 10.23
CA LEU A 478 9.79 -2.30 9.16
C LEU A 478 9.62 -3.17 7.91
N GLU A 479 9.10 -4.39 8.06
CA GLU A 479 8.87 -5.31 6.94
C GLU A 479 7.61 -4.99 6.13
N ARG A 480 6.71 -4.16 6.68
CA ARG A 480 5.44 -3.84 6.02
C ARG A 480 5.68 -3.26 4.63
N SER A 481 5.02 -3.85 3.63
CA SER A 481 5.16 -3.44 2.24
C SER A 481 4.53 -2.07 2.00
N ALA A 482 5.21 -1.23 1.21
CA ALA A 482 4.82 0.16 0.98
C ALA A 482 3.49 0.29 0.21
N ASP A 483 3.13 -0.70 -0.59
CA ASP A 483 1.86 -0.76 -1.34
C ASP A 483 0.63 -1.06 -0.47
N THR A 484 0.85 -1.56 0.76
CA THR A 484 -0.21 -1.82 1.75
C THR A 484 -0.49 -0.64 2.68
N LEU A 485 0.27 0.45 2.56
CA LEU A 485 0.13 1.64 3.40
C LEU A 485 -1.03 2.52 2.91
N SER A 486 -1.77 3.10 3.86
CA SER A 486 -2.69 4.18 3.57
C SER A 486 -1.95 5.45 3.08
N GLY A 487 -2.65 6.34 2.38
CA GLY A 487 -2.05 7.60 1.91
C GLY A 487 -1.44 8.43 3.05
N GLY A 488 -2.13 8.52 4.19
CA GLY A 488 -1.64 9.23 5.37
C GLY A 488 -0.42 8.55 6.02
N GLU A 489 -0.39 7.20 6.13
CA GLU A 489 0.79 6.47 6.63
C GLU A 489 2.01 6.72 5.75
N ALA A 490 1.84 6.62 4.43
CA ALA A 490 2.92 6.86 3.47
C ALA A 490 3.46 8.29 3.53
N GLN A 491 2.58 9.28 3.69
CA GLN A 491 2.95 10.69 3.85
C GLN A 491 3.75 10.93 5.14
N ARG A 492 3.30 10.37 6.27
CA ARG A 492 4.00 10.48 7.55
C ARG A 492 5.36 9.80 7.56
N ILE A 493 5.50 8.66 6.86
CA ILE A 493 6.81 8.01 6.66
C ILE A 493 7.77 8.95 5.91
N ARG A 494 7.31 9.62 4.85
CA ARG A 494 8.13 10.60 4.12
C ARG A 494 8.50 11.78 5.01
N LEU A 495 7.54 12.31 5.79
CA LEU A 495 7.80 13.40 6.74
C LEU A 495 8.88 13.01 7.76
N ALA A 496 8.75 11.85 8.39
CA ALA A 496 9.73 11.33 9.34
C ALA A 496 11.12 11.15 8.72
N SER A 497 11.20 10.65 7.49
CA SER A 497 12.45 10.48 6.75
C SER A 497 13.11 11.84 6.44
N GLN A 498 12.35 12.86 6.07
CA GLN A 498 12.87 14.20 5.80
C GLN A 498 13.36 14.92 7.07
N ILE A 499 12.66 14.76 8.19
CA ILE A 499 13.10 15.31 9.49
C ILE A 499 14.42 14.68 9.91
N GLY A 500 14.55 13.35 9.72
CA GLY A 500 15.79 12.61 9.99
C GLY A 500 17.00 13.08 9.17
N SER A 501 16.78 13.76 8.04
CA SER A 501 17.88 14.34 7.24
C SER A 501 18.53 15.59 7.87
N GLY A 502 17.89 16.22 8.86
CA GLY A 502 18.40 17.39 9.58
C GLY A 502 18.59 18.65 8.71
N LEU A 503 17.89 18.76 7.57
CA LEU A 503 17.97 19.90 6.67
C LEU A 503 17.47 21.18 7.34
N THR A 504 18.19 22.27 7.15
CA THR A 504 17.85 23.61 7.68
C THR A 504 17.76 24.64 6.57
N GLY A 505 16.95 25.67 6.77
CA GLY A 505 16.76 26.74 5.78
C GLY A 505 15.93 26.34 4.56
N VAL A 506 15.18 25.24 4.65
CA VAL A 506 14.33 24.68 3.59
C VAL A 506 12.87 25.13 3.79
N MET A 507 12.11 25.17 2.72
CA MET A 507 10.67 25.35 2.73
C MET A 507 9.97 23.99 2.55
N TYR A 508 9.29 23.52 3.57
CA TYR A 508 8.47 22.31 3.51
C TYR A 508 7.04 22.68 3.15
N VAL A 509 6.46 21.98 2.19
CA VAL A 509 5.04 22.13 1.79
C VAL A 509 4.34 20.79 1.98
N LEU A 510 3.38 20.72 2.90
CA LEU A 510 2.66 19.52 3.29
C LEU A 510 1.18 19.63 2.93
N ASP A 511 0.61 18.51 2.44
CA ASP A 511 -0.80 18.40 2.08
C ASP A 511 -1.54 17.56 3.13
N GLU A 512 -2.33 18.22 3.97
CA GLU A 512 -3.20 17.61 4.99
C GLU A 512 -2.54 16.47 5.79
N PRO A 513 -1.42 16.71 6.50
CA PRO A 513 -0.67 15.66 7.18
C PRO A 513 -1.40 15.03 8.36
N SER A 514 -2.49 15.64 8.88
CA SER A 514 -3.33 15.13 9.98
C SER A 514 -4.32 14.04 9.53
N ILE A 515 -4.41 13.76 8.23
CA ILE A 515 -5.38 12.81 7.68
C ILE A 515 -5.29 11.42 8.33
N GLY A 516 -6.44 10.87 8.71
CA GLY A 516 -6.58 9.54 9.28
C GLY A 516 -5.94 9.41 10.67
N LEU A 517 -5.61 10.52 11.32
CA LEU A 517 -5.11 10.52 12.68
C LEU A 517 -6.24 10.67 13.71
N HIS A 518 -6.13 9.88 14.77
CA HIS A 518 -6.85 10.16 16.00
C HIS A 518 -6.28 11.42 16.67
N GLN A 519 -7.10 12.20 17.41
CA GLN A 519 -6.67 13.45 18.05
C GLN A 519 -5.39 13.31 18.92
N ARG A 520 -5.26 12.20 19.64
CA ARG A 520 -4.04 11.89 20.40
C ARG A 520 -2.77 11.88 19.54
N ASP A 521 -2.86 11.32 18.33
CA ASP A 521 -1.71 11.19 17.43
C ASP A 521 -1.46 12.49 16.64
N ASN A 522 -2.52 13.31 16.46
CA ASN A 522 -2.44 14.64 15.86
C ASN A 522 -1.58 15.59 16.70
N ASP A 523 -1.71 15.60 18.03
CA ASP A 523 -0.88 16.41 18.92
C ASP A 523 0.62 16.15 18.71
N ARG A 524 1.01 14.89 18.58
CA ARG A 524 2.41 14.47 18.31
C ARG A 524 2.91 14.97 16.96
N LEU A 525 2.06 14.87 15.93
CA LEU A 525 2.38 15.39 14.59
C LEU A 525 2.62 16.89 14.65
N LEU A 526 1.74 17.65 15.32
CA LEU A 526 1.85 19.09 15.44
C LEU A 526 3.12 19.52 16.18
N ASP A 527 3.51 18.80 17.23
CA ASP A 527 4.79 19.04 17.93
C ASP A 527 6.00 18.74 17.02
N THR A 528 5.88 17.74 16.15
CA THR A 528 6.89 17.40 15.14
C THR A 528 7.04 18.52 14.11
N LEU A 529 5.94 19.11 13.62
CA LEU A 529 5.97 20.27 12.71
C LEU A 529 6.58 21.52 13.36
N LYS A 530 6.29 21.76 14.66
CA LYS A 530 6.96 22.82 15.43
C LYS A 530 8.47 22.59 15.55
N HIS A 531 8.87 21.35 15.80
CA HIS A 531 10.28 21.00 15.84
C HIS A 531 10.97 21.29 14.50
N LEU A 532 10.35 20.90 13.37
CA LEU A 532 10.86 21.19 12.03
C LEU A 532 11.00 22.70 11.78
N ARG A 533 10.02 23.50 12.18
CA ARG A 533 10.09 24.97 12.15
C ARG A 533 11.25 25.49 13.02
N ASN A 534 11.40 24.99 14.24
CA ASN A 534 12.40 25.45 15.18
C ASN A 534 13.85 25.18 14.75
N LEU A 535 14.05 24.22 13.81
CA LEU A 535 15.32 24.01 13.13
C LEU A 535 15.67 25.12 12.11
N GLY A 536 14.82 26.14 11.97
CA GLY A 536 15.05 27.27 11.06
C GLY A 536 14.43 27.06 9.66
N ASN A 537 13.45 26.19 9.54
CA ASN A 537 12.72 25.92 8.28
C ASN A 537 11.42 26.75 8.21
N THR A 538 10.95 27.01 7.01
CA THR A 538 9.60 27.49 6.77
C THR A 538 8.71 26.28 6.50
N VAL A 539 7.62 26.12 7.26
CA VAL A 539 6.71 24.97 7.14
C VAL A 539 5.35 25.47 6.70
N ILE A 540 4.95 25.16 5.47
CA ILE A 540 3.65 25.51 4.89
C ILE A 540 2.80 24.25 4.89
N VAL A 541 1.61 24.33 5.48
CA VAL A 541 0.69 23.19 5.62
C VAL A 541 -0.67 23.57 5.06
N VAL A 542 -1.17 22.80 4.11
CA VAL A 542 -2.58 22.87 3.70
C VAL A 542 -3.36 22.04 4.72
N GLU A 543 -4.26 22.66 5.50
CA GLU A 543 -4.94 21.98 6.59
C GLU A 543 -6.35 22.53 6.87
N HIS A 544 -7.18 21.63 7.44
CA HIS A 544 -8.55 21.91 7.87
C HIS A 544 -8.76 21.60 9.35
N ASP A 545 -7.79 20.98 10.01
CA ASP A 545 -7.87 20.61 11.41
C ASP A 545 -7.82 21.84 12.33
N GLU A 546 -8.73 21.90 13.31
CA GLU A 546 -8.86 23.05 14.22
C GLU A 546 -7.58 23.26 15.05
N ASP A 547 -6.98 22.17 15.56
CA ASP A 547 -5.79 22.27 16.41
C ASP A 547 -4.58 22.75 15.61
N ALA A 548 -4.44 22.27 14.35
CA ALA A 548 -3.40 22.73 13.44
C ALA A 548 -3.52 24.23 13.14
N ILE A 549 -4.76 24.71 12.87
CA ILE A 549 -5.01 26.15 12.59
C ILE A 549 -4.72 26.99 13.83
N ARG A 550 -5.17 26.59 15.02
CA ARG A 550 -4.94 27.32 16.27
C ARG A 550 -3.47 27.37 16.68
N MET A 551 -2.69 26.35 16.29
CA MET A 551 -1.29 26.21 16.67
C MET A 551 -0.33 26.89 15.67
N ALA A 552 -0.81 27.33 14.50
CA ALA A 552 -0.02 28.00 13.48
C ALA A 552 0.53 29.35 13.96
N ASP A 553 1.69 29.74 13.44
CA ASP A 553 2.21 31.11 13.64
C ASP A 553 1.51 32.13 12.74
N TYR A 554 1.09 31.64 11.53
CA TYR A 554 0.43 32.44 10.51
C TYR A 554 -0.58 31.58 9.75
N VAL A 555 -1.74 32.14 9.43
CA VAL A 555 -2.82 31.47 8.73
C VAL A 555 -3.23 32.27 7.51
N VAL A 556 -3.49 31.58 6.40
CA VAL A 556 -4.07 32.15 5.18
C VAL A 556 -5.38 31.43 4.91
N ASP A 557 -6.49 32.16 5.01
CA ASP A 557 -7.85 31.64 4.74
C ASP A 557 -8.26 31.98 3.31
N MET A 558 -8.47 30.95 2.50
CA MET A 558 -8.78 31.05 1.08
C MET A 558 -10.26 30.81 0.81
N GLY A 559 -10.84 31.65 -0.05
CA GLY A 559 -12.26 31.57 -0.37
C GLY A 559 -12.68 32.67 -1.35
N PRO A 560 -13.90 33.24 -1.18
CA PRO A 560 -14.96 32.84 -0.23
C PRO A 560 -15.71 31.56 -0.59
N GLY A 561 -15.58 31.08 -1.83
CA GLY A 561 -16.24 29.85 -2.32
C GLY A 561 -15.25 28.86 -2.92
N ALA A 562 -15.77 27.96 -3.77
CA ALA A 562 -15.02 26.93 -4.48
C ALA A 562 -14.93 27.23 -5.99
N GLY A 563 -13.93 26.70 -6.69
CA GLY A 563 -13.75 26.87 -8.12
C GLY A 563 -13.65 28.33 -8.55
N VAL A 564 -14.51 28.75 -9.45
CA VAL A 564 -14.55 30.15 -9.96
C VAL A 564 -14.96 31.19 -8.89
N HIS A 565 -15.64 30.74 -7.86
CA HIS A 565 -16.03 31.58 -6.71
C HIS A 565 -14.97 31.64 -5.60
N GLY A 566 -13.87 30.87 -5.75
CA GLY A 566 -12.72 30.84 -4.86
C GLY A 566 -11.54 31.65 -5.38
N GLY A 567 -10.34 31.25 -4.99
CA GLY A 567 -9.09 31.80 -5.52
C GLY A 567 -8.71 33.17 -4.98
N ARG A 568 -9.28 33.59 -3.85
CA ARG A 568 -8.96 34.86 -3.17
C ARG A 568 -8.52 34.61 -1.74
N ILE A 569 -7.74 35.52 -1.19
CA ILE A 569 -7.45 35.58 0.25
C ILE A 569 -8.62 36.29 0.92
N VAL A 570 -9.30 35.61 1.84
CA VAL A 570 -10.40 36.18 2.63
C VAL A 570 -9.83 36.85 3.88
N ALA A 571 -8.89 36.15 4.54
CA ALA A 571 -8.21 36.67 5.72
C ALA A 571 -6.80 36.10 5.81
N GLU A 572 -5.88 36.84 6.39
CA GLU A 572 -4.50 36.45 6.69
C GLU A 572 -4.02 37.03 8.00
N GLY A 573 -3.10 36.36 8.68
CA GLY A 573 -2.51 36.79 9.93
C GLY A 573 -2.39 35.68 10.96
N THR A 574 -2.37 36.05 12.24
CA THR A 574 -2.37 35.09 13.35
C THR A 574 -3.70 34.37 13.46
N PRO A 575 -3.77 33.17 14.07
CA PRO A 575 -5.03 32.47 14.29
C PRO A 575 -6.11 33.36 14.95
N GLN A 576 -5.75 34.23 15.88
CA GLN A 576 -6.68 35.13 16.55
C GLN A 576 -7.30 36.12 15.57
N GLN A 577 -6.50 36.67 14.64
CA GLN A 577 -7.00 37.60 13.61
C GLN A 577 -7.98 36.94 12.66
N ILE A 578 -7.76 35.67 12.32
CA ILE A 578 -8.71 34.86 11.53
C ILE A 578 -10.03 34.63 12.27
N ILE A 579 -9.96 34.27 13.56
CA ILE A 579 -11.13 34.06 14.43
C ILE A 579 -12.00 35.33 14.51
N GLU A 580 -11.39 36.49 14.59
CA GLU A 580 -12.08 37.78 14.71
C GLU A 580 -12.58 38.35 13.35
N HIS A 581 -12.08 37.79 12.21
CA HIS A 581 -12.45 38.30 10.90
C HIS A 581 -13.91 37.99 10.56
N PRO A 582 -14.73 38.98 10.19
CA PRO A 582 -16.18 38.79 10.01
C PRO A 582 -16.53 37.88 8.82
N ASP A 583 -15.77 37.96 7.73
CA ASP A 583 -16.06 37.27 6.47
C ASP A 583 -15.37 35.91 6.37
N SER A 584 -14.49 35.56 7.35
CA SER A 584 -13.83 34.25 7.37
C SER A 584 -14.79 33.15 7.84
N MET A 585 -15.09 32.21 6.95
CA MET A 585 -15.86 31.02 7.30
C MET A 585 -15.11 30.14 8.30
N THR A 586 -13.81 29.96 8.09
CA THR A 586 -12.92 29.27 9.05
C THR A 586 -13.00 29.94 10.42
N GLY A 587 -12.85 31.27 10.46
CA GLY A 587 -12.95 32.04 11.71
C GLY A 587 -14.34 31.95 12.36
N ALA A 588 -15.40 31.83 11.58
CA ALA A 588 -16.76 31.66 12.09
C ALA A 588 -16.92 30.33 12.85
N PHE A 589 -16.37 29.22 12.31
CA PHE A 589 -16.36 27.93 13.01
C PHE A 589 -15.45 27.92 14.23
N LEU A 590 -14.22 28.45 14.13
CA LEU A 590 -13.27 28.51 15.23
C LEU A 590 -13.75 29.37 16.41
N SER A 591 -14.57 30.41 16.13
CA SER A 591 -15.17 31.28 17.17
C SER A 591 -16.47 30.76 17.75
N GLY A 592 -17.05 29.69 17.17
CA GLY A 592 -18.37 29.19 17.56
C GLY A 592 -19.56 30.01 17.02
N ARG A 593 -19.33 31.04 16.16
CA ARG A 593 -20.39 31.77 15.44
C ARG A 593 -21.17 30.83 14.50
N GLU A 594 -20.48 29.87 13.91
CA GLU A 594 -21.02 28.72 13.16
C GLU A 594 -20.56 27.44 13.84
N ALA A 595 -21.41 26.40 13.83
CA ALA A 595 -21.06 25.10 14.41
C ALA A 595 -21.85 23.96 13.73
N ILE A 596 -21.28 22.77 13.76
CA ILE A 596 -22.00 21.54 13.46
C ILE A 596 -22.81 21.18 14.71
N LYS A 597 -24.14 21.22 14.57
CA LYS A 597 -25.06 21.02 15.67
C LYS A 597 -25.22 19.57 16.06
N VAL A 598 -25.48 19.32 17.34
CA VAL A 598 -25.76 17.96 17.86
C VAL A 598 -27.26 17.71 17.87
N PRO A 599 -27.76 16.54 17.39
CA PRO A 599 -29.17 16.18 17.48
C PRO A 599 -29.65 16.18 18.91
N VAL A 600 -30.79 16.86 19.19
CA VAL A 600 -31.39 16.89 20.52
C VAL A 600 -31.92 15.52 20.93
N VAL A 601 -32.42 14.74 19.97
CA VAL A 601 -32.90 13.39 20.17
C VAL A 601 -32.19 12.45 19.21
N ARG A 602 -31.50 11.46 19.76
CA ARG A 602 -30.88 10.40 18.99
C ARG A 602 -31.84 9.28 18.71
N LYS A 603 -31.69 8.59 17.56
CA LYS A 603 -32.50 7.39 17.31
C LYS A 603 -32.04 6.28 18.26
N ALA A 604 -33.01 5.63 18.90
CA ALA A 604 -32.72 4.48 19.74
C ALA A 604 -32.47 3.22 18.91
N PRO A 605 -31.52 2.36 19.29
CA PRO A 605 -31.29 1.08 18.65
C PRO A 605 -32.50 0.15 18.87
N ASP A 606 -32.88 -0.59 17.83
CA ASP A 606 -33.88 -1.65 17.90
C ASP A 606 -33.15 -2.99 18.14
N PRO A 607 -33.38 -3.67 19.26
CA PRO A 607 -32.68 -4.92 19.57
C PRO A 607 -32.93 -6.05 18.58
N GLU A 608 -34.07 -6.04 17.86
CA GLU A 608 -34.41 -7.03 16.85
C GLU A 608 -33.78 -6.72 15.47
N ARG A 609 -33.34 -5.48 15.27
CA ARG A 609 -32.74 -5.01 14.03
C ARG A 609 -31.23 -4.80 14.18
N THR A 610 -30.49 -5.89 14.25
CA THR A 610 -29.04 -5.86 14.42
C THR A 610 -28.33 -6.78 13.43
N LEU A 611 -27.11 -6.39 13.05
CA LEU A 611 -26.16 -7.22 12.34
C LEU A 611 -25.04 -7.60 13.32
N GLN A 612 -24.85 -8.90 13.57
CA GLN A 612 -23.90 -9.38 14.58
C GLN A 612 -22.81 -10.25 13.94
N LEU A 613 -21.58 -9.83 14.09
CA LEU A 613 -20.37 -10.56 13.69
C LEU A 613 -19.66 -11.08 14.94
N LYS A 614 -19.33 -12.39 14.97
CA LYS A 614 -18.70 -13.03 16.13
C LYS A 614 -17.28 -13.47 15.85
N ASN A 615 -16.44 -13.32 16.85
CA ASN A 615 -15.08 -13.81 16.92
C ASN A 615 -14.22 -13.42 15.70
N ALA A 616 -14.22 -12.14 15.34
CA ALA A 616 -13.32 -11.65 14.29
C ALA A 616 -11.87 -11.66 14.77
N THR A 617 -10.99 -12.36 14.03
CA THR A 617 -9.57 -12.59 14.41
C THR A 617 -8.57 -12.16 13.34
N GLY A 618 -9.01 -11.38 12.34
CA GLY A 618 -8.13 -10.87 11.28
C GLY A 618 -7.08 -9.88 11.79
N ASN A 619 -5.87 -9.94 11.26
CA ASN A 619 -4.75 -9.06 11.59
C ASN A 619 -4.53 -8.92 13.11
N ASN A 620 -4.79 -7.74 13.68
CA ASN A 620 -4.64 -7.47 15.13
C ASN A 620 -5.91 -7.67 15.95
N LEU A 621 -7.03 -8.10 15.35
CA LEU A 621 -8.27 -8.36 16.07
C LEU A 621 -8.13 -9.56 17.03
N GLN A 622 -8.67 -9.43 18.23
CA GLN A 622 -8.50 -10.39 19.32
C GLN A 622 -9.80 -11.12 19.66
N GLY A 623 -10.43 -11.76 18.66
CA GLY A 623 -11.72 -12.43 18.86
C GLY A 623 -12.85 -11.44 19.14
N THR A 624 -12.92 -10.40 18.33
CA THR A 624 -13.81 -9.26 18.55
C THR A 624 -15.22 -9.57 18.06
N ASP A 625 -16.19 -9.40 18.95
CA ASP A 625 -17.62 -9.43 18.61
C ASP A 625 -18.11 -8.02 18.28
N LEU A 626 -18.82 -7.88 17.15
CA LEU A 626 -19.34 -6.60 16.68
C LEU A 626 -20.87 -6.68 16.53
N THR A 627 -21.58 -5.73 17.13
CA THR A 627 -23.03 -5.57 16.94
C THR A 627 -23.32 -4.21 16.33
N ILE A 628 -23.89 -4.19 15.13
CA ILE A 628 -24.30 -2.95 14.45
C ILE A 628 -25.83 -2.84 14.50
N PRO A 629 -26.37 -1.82 15.17
CA PRO A 629 -27.80 -1.52 15.12
C PRO A 629 -28.16 -0.99 13.71
N LEU A 630 -29.15 -1.59 13.07
CA LEU A 630 -29.59 -1.21 11.73
C LEU A 630 -30.53 0.00 11.75
N GLY A 631 -30.50 0.81 10.69
CA GLY A 631 -31.31 2.01 10.54
C GLY A 631 -30.79 3.24 11.27
N LEU A 632 -29.57 3.16 11.80
CA LEU A 632 -28.88 4.23 12.54
C LEU A 632 -27.67 4.77 11.79
N PHE A 633 -27.22 5.96 12.20
CA PHE A 633 -25.93 6.53 11.86
C PHE A 633 -24.91 6.09 12.92
N THR A 634 -24.09 5.11 12.59
CA THR A 634 -23.09 4.49 13.49
C THR A 634 -21.67 4.94 13.12
N CYS A 635 -20.90 5.47 14.08
CA CYS A 635 -19.49 5.78 13.92
C CYS A 635 -18.61 4.69 14.55
N ILE A 636 -17.62 4.22 13.80
CA ILE A 636 -16.55 3.34 14.26
C ILE A 636 -15.32 4.20 14.53
N THR A 637 -14.89 4.25 15.78
CA THR A 637 -13.82 5.14 16.27
C THR A 637 -12.67 4.36 16.88
N GLY A 638 -11.62 5.04 17.27
CA GLY A 638 -10.44 4.47 17.92
C GLY A 638 -9.13 4.98 17.35
N VAL A 639 -8.04 4.75 18.06
CA VAL A 639 -6.70 5.20 17.66
C VAL A 639 -6.26 4.59 16.32
N SER A 640 -5.26 5.21 15.67
CA SER A 640 -4.70 4.69 14.42
C SER A 640 -4.13 3.28 14.64
N GLY A 641 -4.41 2.36 13.71
CA GLY A 641 -3.98 0.95 13.82
C GLY A 641 -4.75 0.09 14.83
N SER A 642 -5.88 0.56 15.42
CA SER A 642 -6.69 -0.22 16.37
C SER A 642 -7.49 -1.38 15.77
N GLY A 643 -7.52 -1.53 14.43
CA GLY A 643 -8.19 -2.63 13.74
C GLY A 643 -9.53 -2.27 13.09
N LYS A 644 -9.92 -0.98 13.03
CA LYS A 644 -11.19 -0.51 12.46
C LYS A 644 -11.44 -1.01 11.05
N SER A 645 -10.49 -0.78 10.13
CA SER A 645 -10.63 -1.17 8.72
C SER A 645 -10.65 -2.69 8.55
N THR A 646 -9.86 -3.42 9.36
CA THR A 646 -9.89 -4.89 9.36
C THR A 646 -11.26 -5.42 9.79
N LEU A 647 -11.85 -4.86 10.84
CA LEU A 647 -13.15 -5.29 11.33
C LEU A 647 -14.28 -4.97 10.36
N ILE A 648 -14.28 -3.77 9.80
CA ILE A 648 -15.38 -3.26 8.96
C ILE A 648 -15.18 -3.62 7.47
N ASN A 649 -14.02 -3.30 6.88
CA ASN A 649 -13.78 -3.49 5.45
C ASN A 649 -13.38 -4.93 5.12
N ASP A 650 -12.34 -5.46 5.81
CA ASP A 650 -11.78 -6.78 5.47
C ASP A 650 -12.68 -7.93 5.98
N THR A 651 -13.47 -7.72 7.04
CA THR A 651 -14.34 -8.76 7.60
C THR A 651 -15.79 -8.51 7.25
N LEU A 652 -16.44 -7.52 7.86
CA LEU A 652 -17.89 -7.30 7.74
C LEU A 652 -18.33 -7.07 6.28
N TYR A 653 -17.72 -6.10 5.60
CA TYR A 653 -18.06 -5.80 4.21
C TYR A 653 -17.82 -6.99 3.29
N ALA A 654 -16.66 -7.66 3.42
CA ALA A 654 -16.30 -8.79 2.59
C ALA A 654 -17.30 -9.96 2.76
N VAL A 655 -17.76 -10.26 4.00
CA VAL A 655 -18.80 -11.28 4.27
C VAL A 655 -20.13 -10.88 3.64
N CYS A 656 -20.58 -9.64 3.86
CA CYS A 656 -21.84 -9.14 3.28
C CYS A 656 -21.80 -9.18 1.74
N ALA A 657 -20.72 -8.73 1.12
CA ALA A 657 -20.55 -8.72 -0.32
C ALA A 657 -20.51 -10.14 -0.92
N LYS A 658 -19.85 -11.07 -0.23
CA LYS A 658 -19.81 -12.49 -0.62
C LYS A 658 -21.21 -13.11 -0.57
N HIS A 659 -21.97 -12.84 0.48
CA HIS A 659 -23.32 -13.38 0.65
C HIS A 659 -24.33 -12.76 -0.34
N LEU A 660 -24.33 -11.42 -0.49
CA LEU A 660 -25.34 -10.71 -1.30
C LEU A 660 -25.05 -10.74 -2.80
N TYR A 661 -23.77 -10.76 -3.19
CA TYR A 661 -23.36 -10.59 -4.60
C TYR A 661 -22.49 -11.72 -5.13
N GLY A 662 -22.15 -12.74 -4.34
CA GLY A 662 -21.17 -13.76 -4.73
C GLY A 662 -19.79 -13.16 -5.03
N SER A 663 -19.37 -12.12 -4.28
CA SER A 663 -18.07 -11.48 -4.45
C SER A 663 -16.93 -12.47 -4.22
N SER A 664 -15.86 -12.33 -5.00
CA SER A 664 -14.62 -13.11 -4.84
C SER A 664 -13.70 -12.62 -3.70
N LEU A 665 -14.15 -11.64 -2.91
CA LEU A 665 -13.42 -11.16 -1.74
C LEU A 665 -13.40 -12.26 -0.67
N ASP A 666 -12.23 -12.60 -0.19
CA ASP A 666 -12.08 -13.49 0.96
C ASP A 666 -12.14 -12.66 2.24
N PRO A 667 -13.14 -12.87 3.10
CA PRO A 667 -13.24 -12.17 4.37
C PRO A 667 -12.09 -12.59 5.30
N ALA A 668 -11.64 -11.65 6.15
CA ALA A 668 -10.74 -11.98 7.25
C ALA A 668 -11.42 -12.99 8.20
N PRO A 669 -10.66 -13.79 8.94
CA PRO A 669 -11.22 -14.88 9.76
C PRO A 669 -12.25 -14.39 10.79
N TYR A 670 -13.40 -15.08 10.85
CA TYR A 670 -14.52 -14.87 11.78
C TYR A 670 -15.30 -16.19 11.97
N ASP A 671 -16.13 -16.29 12.98
CA ASP A 671 -16.95 -17.50 13.21
C ASP A 671 -18.32 -17.40 12.51
N GLU A 672 -19.09 -16.36 12.79
CA GLU A 672 -20.49 -16.24 12.33
C GLU A 672 -20.90 -14.78 12.07
N LEU A 673 -21.78 -14.58 11.08
CA LEU A 673 -22.48 -13.31 10.87
C LEU A 673 -23.99 -13.58 10.79
N THR A 674 -24.78 -12.94 11.68
CA THR A 674 -26.23 -13.04 11.73
C THR A 674 -26.91 -11.73 11.39
N GLY A 675 -28.18 -11.76 10.95
CA GLY A 675 -28.98 -10.59 10.60
C GLY A 675 -28.85 -10.14 9.13
N LEU A 676 -28.18 -10.92 8.26
CA LEU A 676 -28.00 -10.59 6.83
C LEU A 676 -29.31 -10.52 6.04
N ASP A 677 -30.35 -11.23 6.47
CA ASP A 677 -31.70 -11.21 5.90
C ASP A 677 -32.40 -9.85 6.02
N GLN A 678 -31.93 -9.01 6.94
CA GLN A 678 -32.46 -7.67 7.20
C GLN A 678 -31.91 -6.61 6.24
N ILE A 679 -30.84 -6.91 5.52
CA ILE A 679 -30.25 -6.03 4.50
C ILE A 679 -30.39 -6.64 3.12
N ASP A 680 -30.63 -5.81 2.10
CA ASP A 680 -30.73 -6.24 0.71
C ASP A 680 -29.54 -5.77 -0.14
N LYS A 681 -28.76 -4.83 0.39
CA LYS A 681 -27.64 -4.23 -0.33
C LYS A 681 -26.57 -3.74 0.65
N VAL A 682 -25.30 -3.95 0.30
CA VAL A 682 -24.15 -3.35 0.98
C VAL A 682 -23.37 -2.48 -0.02
N ILE A 683 -22.99 -1.28 0.38
CA ILE A 683 -22.24 -0.34 -0.44
C ILE A 683 -21.05 0.12 0.36
N ASN A 684 -19.83 -0.15 -0.16
CA ASN A 684 -18.60 0.39 0.40
C ASN A 684 -18.16 1.61 -0.41
N VAL A 685 -17.96 2.73 0.28
CA VAL A 685 -17.49 3.99 -0.30
C VAL A 685 -16.12 4.32 0.30
N ASP A 686 -15.07 3.86 -0.36
CA ASP A 686 -13.68 4.06 0.02
C ASP A 686 -13.02 5.23 -0.73
N GLN A 687 -11.81 5.60 -0.35
CA GLN A 687 -11.02 6.69 -0.95
C GLN A 687 -10.30 6.28 -2.25
N SER A 688 -10.47 5.05 -2.75
CA SER A 688 -9.83 4.60 -3.98
C SER A 688 -10.27 5.45 -5.18
N PRO A 689 -9.41 5.69 -6.18
CA PRO A 689 -9.77 6.46 -7.37
C PRO A 689 -10.99 5.86 -8.09
N ILE A 690 -11.83 6.69 -8.70
CA ILE A 690 -12.96 6.28 -9.55
C ILE A 690 -12.51 5.63 -10.89
N GLY A 691 -11.21 5.58 -11.14
CA GLY A 691 -10.59 4.91 -12.27
C GLY A 691 -9.10 5.21 -12.35
N ARG A 692 -8.36 4.34 -13.01
CA ARG A 692 -6.88 4.42 -13.11
C ARG A 692 -6.37 5.05 -14.39
N THR A 693 -7.26 5.41 -15.32
CA THR A 693 -6.89 5.96 -16.63
C THR A 693 -7.41 7.37 -16.79
N PRO A 694 -6.80 8.20 -17.65
CA PRO A 694 -7.29 9.54 -17.98
C PRO A 694 -8.71 9.58 -18.57
N ARG A 695 -9.24 8.44 -19.07
CA ARG A 695 -10.59 8.29 -19.61
C ARG A 695 -11.67 8.27 -18.53
N SER A 696 -11.32 7.82 -17.34
CA SER A 696 -12.25 7.85 -16.21
C SER A 696 -12.44 9.28 -15.71
N ASN A 697 -13.69 9.68 -15.55
CA ASN A 697 -14.06 11.02 -15.07
C ASN A 697 -15.42 10.98 -14.35
N PRO A 698 -15.84 12.03 -13.65
CA PRO A 698 -17.12 12.09 -12.96
C PRO A 698 -18.32 11.77 -13.85
N ALA A 699 -18.35 12.26 -15.10
CA ALA A 699 -19.46 12.02 -16.03
C ALA A 699 -19.58 10.56 -16.46
N THR A 700 -18.45 9.87 -16.67
CA THR A 700 -18.45 8.43 -17.02
C THR A 700 -18.82 7.57 -15.82
N TYR A 701 -18.25 7.86 -14.66
CA TYR A 701 -18.46 7.07 -13.44
C TYR A 701 -19.91 7.11 -12.94
N THR A 702 -20.52 8.30 -12.91
CA THR A 702 -21.91 8.48 -12.50
C THR A 702 -22.92 8.05 -13.59
N GLY A 703 -22.45 7.64 -14.76
CA GLY A 703 -23.27 7.33 -15.91
C GLY A 703 -24.02 8.55 -16.47
N LEU A 704 -23.55 9.74 -16.20
CA LEU A 704 -24.09 11.01 -16.71
C LEU A 704 -23.83 11.17 -18.21
N LEU A 705 -22.71 10.65 -18.71
CA LEU A 705 -22.32 10.77 -20.11
C LEU A 705 -23.29 10.05 -21.07
N THR A 706 -23.95 8.98 -20.62
CA THR A 706 -24.90 8.21 -21.48
C THR A 706 -26.07 9.05 -21.95
N PRO A 707 -26.90 9.65 -21.08
CA PRO A 707 -28.00 10.50 -21.53
C PRO A 707 -27.53 11.77 -22.27
N ILE A 708 -26.32 12.27 -21.99
CA ILE A 708 -25.74 13.39 -22.75
C ILE A 708 -25.45 12.96 -24.22
N ARG A 709 -24.85 11.76 -24.42
CA ARG A 709 -24.58 11.21 -25.75
C ARG A 709 -25.86 10.96 -26.55
N GLU A 710 -26.92 10.48 -25.91
CA GLU A 710 -28.25 10.31 -26.52
C GLU A 710 -28.84 11.65 -26.95
N LEU A 711 -28.68 12.69 -26.14
CA LEU A 711 -29.07 14.06 -26.50
C LEU A 711 -28.33 14.55 -27.75
N PHE A 712 -27.00 14.39 -27.81
CA PHE A 712 -26.21 14.81 -28.97
C PHE A 712 -26.56 14.03 -30.23
N SER A 713 -26.86 12.75 -30.14
CA SER A 713 -27.30 11.92 -31.27
C SER A 713 -28.70 12.31 -31.76
N SER A 714 -29.51 12.92 -30.91
CA SER A 714 -30.88 13.38 -31.25
C SER A 714 -30.94 14.75 -31.94
N VAL A 715 -29.84 15.49 -31.95
CA VAL A 715 -29.75 16.80 -32.62
C VAL A 715 -30.00 16.65 -34.15
N PRO A 716 -30.72 17.55 -34.81
CA PRO A 716 -31.05 17.44 -36.24
C PRO A 716 -29.82 17.20 -37.13
N GLU A 717 -28.71 17.89 -36.89
CA GLU A 717 -27.47 17.71 -37.63
C GLU A 717 -26.84 16.30 -37.45
N SER A 718 -26.87 15.73 -36.26
CA SER A 718 -26.45 14.35 -35.99
C SER A 718 -27.29 13.34 -36.75
N ARG A 719 -28.61 13.53 -36.80
CA ARG A 719 -29.52 12.65 -37.54
C ARG A 719 -29.24 12.71 -39.02
N THR A 720 -29.00 13.94 -39.58
CA THR A 720 -28.66 14.12 -40.99
C THR A 720 -27.36 13.40 -41.36
N ARG A 721 -26.37 13.41 -40.46
CA ARG A 721 -25.06 12.74 -40.67
C ARG A 721 -25.07 11.26 -40.27
N GLY A 722 -26.17 10.72 -39.74
CA GLY A 722 -26.27 9.34 -39.28
C GLY A 722 -25.41 9.04 -38.03
N TYR A 723 -25.22 10.05 -37.18
CA TYR A 723 -24.40 9.89 -35.97
C TYR A 723 -25.21 9.28 -34.82
N GLU A 724 -24.82 8.08 -34.41
CA GLU A 724 -25.38 7.34 -33.28
C GLU A 724 -24.70 7.79 -31.93
N PRO A 725 -25.29 7.44 -30.78
CA PRO A 725 -24.68 7.76 -29.46
C PRO A 725 -23.24 7.29 -29.30
N GLY A 726 -22.80 6.23 -30.00
CA GLY A 726 -21.43 5.75 -30.05
C GLY A 726 -20.43 6.77 -30.59
N ARG A 727 -20.85 7.64 -31.51
CA ARG A 727 -20.03 8.74 -32.09
C ARG A 727 -19.52 9.70 -31.03
N PHE A 728 -20.31 9.94 -30.00
CA PHE A 728 -20.02 10.86 -28.91
C PHE A 728 -19.34 10.19 -27.72
N SER A 729 -18.78 8.98 -27.93
CA SER A 729 -17.97 8.27 -26.94
C SER A 729 -16.47 8.37 -27.27
N PHE A 730 -15.67 8.85 -26.36
CA PHE A 730 -14.21 8.83 -26.52
C PHE A 730 -13.59 7.44 -26.26
N ASN A 731 -14.37 6.44 -25.83
CA ASN A 731 -13.93 5.06 -25.63
C ASN A 731 -14.10 4.18 -26.88
N VAL A 732 -14.90 4.62 -27.87
CA VAL A 732 -15.25 3.85 -29.07
C VAL A 732 -14.68 4.53 -30.30
N ARG A 733 -14.22 3.74 -31.28
CA ARG A 733 -13.76 4.25 -32.58
C ARG A 733 -14.88 4.95 -33.32
N GLY A 734 -14.53 5.96 -34.11
CA GLY A 734 -15.43 6.68 -35.01
C GLY A 734 -15.55 8.15 -34.66
N GLY A 735 -15.71 8.53 -33.38
CA GLY A 735 -15.80 9.94 -32.94
C GLY A 735 -14.65 10.47 -32.12
N ARG A 736 -13.83 9.58 -31.60
CA ARG A 736 -12.66 9.93 -30.78
C ARG A 736 -11.46 10.36 -31.64
N CYS A 737 -10.54 11.08 -31.04
CA CYS A 737 -9.22 11.31 -31.64
C CYS A 737 -8.43 9.99 -31.63
N GLU A 738 -8.04 9.52 -32.81
CA GLU A 738 -7.32 8.23 -32.92
C GLU A 738 -5.84 8.35 -32.51
N ALA A 739 -5.22 9.54 -32.55
CA ALA A 739 -3.83 9.76 -32.12
C ALA A 739 -3.65 9.48 -30.61
N CYS A 740 -4.54 9.99 -29.76
CA CYS A 740 -4.56 9.73 -28.32
C CYS A 740 -5.61 8.68 -27.91
N GLN A 741 -6.30 8.07 -28.88
CA GLN A 741 -7.36 7.09 -28.65
C GLN A 741 -8.47 7.54 -27.68
N GLY A 742 -8.68 8.85 -27.57
CA GLY A 742 -9.69 9.46 -26.70
C GLY A 742 -9.17 9.83 -25.29
N ASP A 743 -7.91 9.63 -24.99
CA ASP A 743 -7.33 10.03 -23.69
C ASP A 743 -7.21 11.56 -23.55
N GLY A 744 -7.06 12.27 -24.67
CA GLY A 744 -6.77 13.71 -24.70
C GLY A 744 -5.29 14.02 -24.41
N VAL A 745 -4.55 13.06 -23.86
CA VAL A 745 -3.14 13.15 -23.51
C VAL A 745 -2.38 11.94 -24.07
N ILE A 746 -1.09 12.09 -24.26
CA ILE A 746 -0.17 11.03 -24.67
C ILE A 746 0.70 10.72 -23.47
N LYS A 747 0.74 9.44 -23.08
CA LYS A 747 1.62 8.94 -22.01
C LYS A 747 3.03 8.82 -22.55
N VAL A 748 3.97 9.51 -21.95
CA VAL A 748 5.41 9.35 -22.17
C VAL A 748 5.99 8.53 -21.04
N GLU A 749 6.37 7.28 -21.35
CA GLU A 749 6.95 6.38 -20.36
C GLU A 749 8.40 6.77 -20.07
N MET A 750 8.70 7.03 -18.79
CA MET A 750 10.03 7.40 -18.30
C MET A 750 10.56 6.25 -17.44
N HIS A 751 11.52 5.47 -17.96
CA HIS A 751 12.01 4.22 -17.33
C HIS A 751 12.45 4.33 -15.85
N PHE A 752 12.87 5.50 -15.39
CA PHE A 752 13.33 5.72 -14.01
C PHE A 752 12.58 6.82 -13.25
N LEU A 753 11.61 7.48 -13.92
CA LEU A 753 10.82 8.58 -13.37
C LEU A 753 9.32 8.24 -13.54
N PRO A 754 8.43 8.91 -12.81
CA PRO A 754 6.98 8.79 -13.04
C PRO A 754 6.63 9.14 -14.49
N ASP A 755 5.66 8.41 -15.05
CA ASP A 755 5.15 8.66 -16.40
C ASP A 755 4.60 10.07 -16.54
N VAL A 756 4.92 10.75 -17.65
CA VAL A 756 4.44 12.10 -17.94
C VAL A 756 3.30 12.04 -18.95
N TYR A 757 2.24 12.80 -18.68
CA TYR A 757 1.10 12.93 -19.59
C TYR A 757 1.14 14.30 -20.27
N VAL A 758 1.34 14.30 -21.60
CA VAL A 758 1.40 15.52 -22.42
C VAL A 758 0.11 15.67 -23.22
N PRO A 759 -0.47 16.88 -23.34
CA PRO A 759 -1.61 17.09 -24.23
C PRO A 759 -1.36 16.57 -25.63
N CYS A 760 -2.37 15.92 -26.22
CA CYS A 760 -2.26 15.37 -27.57
C CYS A 760 -2.15 16.49 -28.61
N ASP A 761 -1.12 16.51 -29.46
CA ASP A 761 -0.86 17.53 -30.49
C ASP A 761 -1.93 17.59 -31.59
N VAL A 762 -2.71 16.49 -31.78
CA VAL A 762 -3.74 16.41 -32.81
C VAL A 762 -5.07 16.99 -32.33
N CYS A 763 -5.53 16.65 -31.14
CA CYS A 763 -6.79 17.10 -30.59
C CYS A 763 -6.66 18.22 -29.54
N HIS A 764 -5.44 18.58 -29.16
CA HIS A 764 -5.15 19.60 -28.13
C HIS A 764 -5.97 19.38 -26.84
N GLY A 765 -6.00 18.15 -26.34
CA GLY A 765 -6.74 17.77 -25.13
C GLY A 765 -8.25 17.54 -25.34
N LYS A 766 -8.81 17.79 -26.53
CA LYS A 766 -10.27 17.74 -26.74
C LYS A 766 -10.87 16.34 -26.83
N ARG A 767 -10.06 15.28 -26.92
CA ARG A 767 -10.46 13.85 -26.92
C ARG A 767 -11.20 13.36 -28.17
N TYR A 768 -11.84 14.22 -28.93
CA TYR A 768 -12.68 13.92 -30.10
C TYR A 768 -12.04 14.41 -31.42
N ASN A 769 -12.48 13.84 -32.51
CA ASN A 769 -12.13 14.33 -33.85
C ASN A 769 -12.94 15.59 -34.20
N ARG A 770 -12.47 16.30 -35.24
CA ARG A 770 -13.04 17.58 -35.64
C ARG A 770 -14.54 17.47 -36.02
N GLU A 771 -14.93 16.44 -36.74
CA GLU A 771 -16.29 16.24 -37.22
C GLU A 771 -17.29 16.01 -36.07
N THR A 772 -16.88 15.35 -35.00
CA THR A 772 -17.71 15.16 -33.80
C THR A 772 -17.87 16.48 -33.03
N LEU A 773 -16.82 17.33 -32.99
CA LEU A 773 -16.86 18.64 -32.33
C LEU A 773 -17.69 19.70 -33.06
N GLU A 774 -18.03 19.49 -34.34
CA GLU A 774 -18.93 20.37 -35.09
C GLU A 774 -20.39 20.26 -34.63
N ILE A 775 -20.77 19.14 -33.97
CA ILE A 775 -22.13 18.96 -33.46
C ILE A 775 -22.33 19.78 -32.20
N LEU A 776 -23.35 20.62 -32.19
CA LEU A 776 -23.67 21.52 -31.11
C LEU A 776 -25.04 21.23 -30.49
N TYR A 777 -25.12 21.21 -29.17
CA TYR A 777 -26.36 21.24 -28.39
C TYR A 777 -26.40 22.53 -27.57
N LYS A 778 -27.43 23.38 -27.84
CA LYS A 778 -27.54 24.73 -27.27
C LYS A 778 -26.22 25.54 -27.42
N GLY A 779 -25.58 25.45 -28.59
CA GLY A 779 -24.36 26.20 -28.92
C GLY A 779 -23.07 25.66 -28.29
N LYS A 780 -23.10 24.51 -27.67
CA LYS A 780 -21.92 23.84 -27.04
C LYS A 780 -21.69 22.48 -27.66
N ASN A 781 -20.41 22.14 -27.94
CA ASN A 781 -20.02 20.80 -28.37
C ASN A 781 -19.77 19.87 -27.13
N ILE A 782 -19.59 18.57 -27.38
CA ILE A 782 -19.46 17.59 -26.29
C ILE A 782 -18.21 17.82 -25.43
N HIS A 783 -17.12 18.33 -25.98
CA HIS A 783 -15.92 18.67 -25.21
C HIS A 783 -16.20 19.86 -24.28
N GLU A 784 -16.85 20.91 -24.77
CA GLU A 784 -17.21 22.08 -23.94
C GLU A 784 -18.17 21.69 -22.81
N ILE A 785 -19.06 20.70 -23.04
CA ILE A 785 -19.91 20.14 -21.98
C ILE A 785 -19.05 19.43 -20.91
N LEU A 786 -18.06 18.65 -21.32
CA LEU A 786 -17.16 17.97 -20.37
C LEU A 786 -16.28 18.97 -19.58
N GLN A 787 -16.01 20.14 -20.10
CA GLN A 787 -15.28 21.21 -19.41
C GLN A 787 -16.17 22.03 -18.45
N MET A 788 -17.49 21.89 -18.52
CA MET A 788 -18.36 22.57 -17.56
C MET A 788 -18.17 22.04 -16.15
N THR A 789 -18.25 22.94 -15.16
CA THR A 789 -18.42 22.54 -13.77
C THR A 789 -19.80 21.91 -13.56
N VAL A 790 -19.94 21.10 -12.50
CA VAL A 790 -21.24 20.47 -12.15
C VAL A 790 -22.30 21.53 -11.96
N GLU A 791 -21.98 22.67 -11.34
CA GLU A 791 -22.89 23.81 -11.13
C GLU A 791 -23.41 24.39 -12.48
N ASN A 792 -22.50 24.73 -13.36
CA ASN A 792 -22.87 25.28 -14.69
C ASN A 792 -23.61 24.26 -15.54
N ALA A 793 -23.24 22.98 -15.43
CA ALA A 793 -23.93 21.92 -16.14
C ALA A 793 -25.35 21.70 -15.63
N LEU A 794 -25.60 21.85 -14.33
CA LEU A 794 -26.94 21.76 -13.75
C LEU A 794 -27.85 22.84 -14.27
N GLU A 795 -27.37 24.08 -14.37
CA GLU A 795 -28.12 25.19 -14.98
C GLU A 795 -28.39 24.92 -16.46
N PHE A 796 -27.38 24.51 -17.23
CA PHE A 796 -27.46 24.23 -18.66
C PHE A 796 -28.45 23.10 -18.99
N PHE A 797 -28.47 22.02 -18.22
CA PHE A 797 -29.32 20.84 -18.40
C PHE A 797 -30.59 20.86 -17.55
N ASN A 798 -30.99 21.98 -16.97
CA ASN A 798 -32.15 22.08 -16.08
C ASN A 798 -33.45 21.52 -16.73
N ALA A 799 -33.63 21.68 -18.02
CA ALA A 799 -34.78 21.17 -18.79
C ALA A 799 -34.67 19.65 -19.13
N VAL A 800 -33.62 18.97 -18.74
CA VAL A 800 -33.37 17.52 -19.02
C VAL A 800 -33.37 16.74 -17.70
N PRO A 801 -34.52 16.20 -17.24
CA PRO A 801 -34.68 15.63 -15.88
C PRO A 801 -33.70 14.48 -15.56
N THR A 802 -33.37 13.65 -16.54
CA THR A 802 -32.48 12.51 -16.41
C THR A 802 -31.02 12.93 -16.09
N VAL A 803 -30.58 14.05 -16.71
CA VAL A 803 -29.27 14.66 -16.52
C VAL A 803 -29.27 15.50 -15.23
N ALA A 804 -30.27 16.40 -15.08
CA ALA A 804 -30.39 17.31 -13.94
C ALA A 804 -30.44 16.59 -12.59
N ARG A 805 -31.13 15.44 -12.50
CA ARG A 805 -31.19 14.66 -11.26
C ARG A 805 -29.82 14.15 -10.81
N LYS A 806 -29.01 13.64 -11.74
CA LYS A 806 -27.66 13.16 -11.44
C LYS A 806 -26.69 14.30 -11.08
N LEU A 807 -26.81 15.44 -11.77
CA LEU A 807 -26.04 16.65 -11.45
C LEU A 807 -26.39 17.19 -10.05
N LYS A 808 -27.67 17.13 -9.69
CA LYS A 808 -28.13 17.53 -8.34
C LYS A 808 -27.52 16.68 -7.23
N THR A 809 -27.37 15.36 -7.42
CA THR A 809 -26.72 14.51 -6.41
C THR A 809 -25.23 14.86 -6.24
N LEU A 810 -24.54 15.28 -7.31
CA LEU A 810 -23.16 15.80 -7.22
C LEU A 810 -23.11 17.15 -6.48
N MET A 811 -24.08 18.03 -6.69
CA MET A 811 -24.22 19.29 -5.92
C MET A 811 -24.47 19.02 -4.44
N ASP A 812 -25.37 18.09 -4.15
CA ASP A 812 -25.76 17.75 -2.76
C ASP A 812 -24.58 17.25 -1.92
N VAL A 813 -23.57 16.61 -2.54
CA VAL A 813 -22.32 16.19 -1.86
C VAL A 813 -21.21 17.24 -1.91
N GLY A 814 -21.51 18.48 -2.34
CA GLY A 814 -20.55 19.58 -2.33
C GLY A 814 -19.53 19.57 -3.48
N LEU A 815 -19.80 18.91 -4.61
CA LEU A 815 -18.92 18.82 -5.77
C LEU A 815 -19.32 19.75 -6.94
N GLY A 816 -19.94 20.88 -6.64
CA GLY A 816 -20.37 21.84 -7.66
C GLY A 816 -19.23 22.41 -8.51
N TYR A 817 -18.05 22.50 -7.96
CA TYR A 817 -16.87 23.14 -8.57
C TYR A 817 -16.07 22.22 -9.51
N ILE A 818 -16.21 20.89 -9.44
CA ILE A 818 -15.44 19.97 -10.30
C ILE A 818 -15.99 19.98 -11.73
N GLN A 819 -15.11 19.74 -12.72
CA GLN A 819 -15.53 19.60 -14.12
C GLN A 819 -16.05 18.18 -14.40
N LEU A 820 -17.06 18.06 -15.27
CA LEU A 820 -17.66 16.78 -15.64
C LEU A 820 -16.64 15.82 -16.27
N GLY A 821 -15.71 16.34 -17.08
CA GLY A 821 -14.66 15.61 -17.78
C GLY A 821 -13.32 15.57 -17.05
N GLN A 822 -13.23 16.05 -15.80
CA GLN A 822 -12.00 16.03 -15.00
C GLN A 822 -11.47 14.61 -14.86
N SER A 823 -10.18 14.40 -15.14
CA SER A 823 -9.57 13.07 -15.05
C SER A 823 -9.65 12.51 -13.62
N ALA A 824 -10.00 11.25 -13.49
CA ALA A 824 -10.01 10.56 -12.19
C ALA A 824 -8.66 10.63 -11.44
N THR A 825 -7.56 10.72 -12.20
CA THR A 825 -6.19 10.81 -11.64
C THR A 825 -5.87 12.18 -11.03
N THR A 826 -6.68 13.20 -11.28
CA THR A 826 -6.51 14.55 -10.73
C THR A 826 -7.47 14.85 -9.57
N LEU A 827 -8.41 13.95 -9.27
CA LEU A 827 -9.30 14.07 -8.13
C LEU A 827 -8.56 13.69 -6.84
N SER A 828 -8.83 14.42 -5.76
CA SER A 828 -8.41 14.01 -4.41
C SER A 828 -9.18 12.75 -3.96
N GLY A 829 -8.67 12.04 -2.95
CA GLY A 829 -9.35 10.86 -2.38
C GLY A 829 -10.77 11.18 -1.90
N GLY A 830 -10.95 12.31 -1.21
CA GLY A 830 -12.25 12.75 -0.75
C GLY A 830 -13.22 13.15 -1.87
N GLU A 831 -12.73 13.77 -2.95
CA GLU A 831 -13.55 14.06 -4.15
C GLU A 831 -14.01 12.77 -4.84
N ALA A 832 -13.08 11.80 -5.02
CA ALA A 832 -13.40 10.50 -5.60
C ALA A 832 -14.48 9.77 -4.78
N GLN A 833 -14.36 9.79 -3.46
CA GLN A 833 -15.32 9.20 -2.54
C GLN A 833 -16.71 9.85 -2.63
N ARG A 834 -16.77 11.19 -2.70
CA ARG A 834 -18.02 11.92 -2.86
C ARG A 834 -18.67 11.66 -4.24
N VAL A 835 -17.88 11.49 -5.30
CA VAL A 835 -18.40 11.06 -6.62
C VAL A 835 -19.03 9.66 -6.51
N LYS A 836 -18.41 8.72 -5.82
CA LYS A 836 -18.98 7.38 -5.56
C LYS A 836 -20.29 7.47 -4.79
N LEU A 837 -20.32 8.26 -3.72
CA LEU A 837 -21.54 8.49 -2.92
C LEU A 837 -22.67 9.11 -3.77
N SER A 838 -22.38 10.10 -4.63
CA SER A 838 -23.37 10.71 -5.50
C SER A 838 -24.00 9.74 -6.48
N LEU A 839 -23.23 8.76 -7.00
CA LEU A 839 -23.75 7.70 -7.85
C LEU A 839 -24.78 6.86 -7.11
N GLU A 840 -24.46 6.45 -5.87
CA GLU A 840 -25.38 5.63 -5.06
C GLU A 840 -26.66 6.40 -4.69
N LEU A 841 -26.54 7.68 -4.33
CA LEU A 841 -27.68 8.56 -4.07
C LEU A 841 -28.59 8.76 -5.30
N SER A 842 -28.05 8.62 -6.51
CA SER A 842 -28.83 8.75 -7.76
C SER A 842 -29.70 7.51 -8.05
N LYS A 843 -29.44 6.37 -7.40
CA LYS A 843 -30.16 5.10 -7.54
C LYS A 843 -31.44 5.10 -6.69
N ARG A 844 -32.35 4.15 -6.98
CA ARG A 844 -33.56 3.97 -6.19
C ARG A 844 -33.18 3.37 -4.83
N ASP A 845 -33.67 4.00 -3.78
CA ASP A 845 -33.48 3.57 -2.41
C ASP A 845 -34.50 2.52 -1.99
N THR A 846 -34.06 1.51 -1.23
CA THR A 846 -34.91 0.41 -0.69
C THR A 846 -35.21 0.58 0.79
N GLY A 847 -34.47 1.43 1.51
CA GLY A 847 -34.58 1.60 2.96
C GLY A 847 -33.94 0.46 3.77
N ARG A 848 -33.25 -0.48 3.13
CA ARG A 848 -32.57 -1.63 3.75
C ARG A 848 -31.14 -1.80 3.30
N THR A 849 -30.53 -0.70 2.84
CA THR A 849 -29.16 -0.68 2.38
C THR A 849 -28.21 -0.38 3.53
N LEU A 850 -27.11 -1.12 3.62
CA LEU A 850 -25.98 -0.85 4.51
C LEU A 850 -24.90 -0.07 3.74
N TYR A 851 -24.72 1.20 4.11
CA TYR A 851 -23.63 2.04 3.61
C TYR A 851 -22.44 1.97 4.55
N ILE A 852 -21.27 1.68 4.04
CA ILE A 852 -19.99 1.69 4.75
C ILE A 852 -19.13 2.77 4.12
N LEU A 853 -18.69 3.75 4.92
CA LEU A 853 -17.83 4.85 4.48
C LEU A 853 -16.55 4.86 5.31
N ASP A 854 -15.42 4.97 4.64
CA ASP A 854 -14.10 5.00 5.28
C ASP A 854 -13.54 6.44 5.23
N GLU A 855 -13.46 7.09 6.38
CA GLU A 855 -13.00 8.47 6.61
C GLU A 855 -13.55 9.48 5.58
N PRO A 856 -14.88 9.63 5.43
CA PRO A 856 -15.48 10.45 4.38
C PRO A 856 -15.25 11.96 4.54
N THR A 857 -14.75 12.42 5.68
CA THR A 857 -14.46 13.85 5.93
C THR A 857 -13.03 14.25 5.60
N THR A 858 -12.23 13.33 5.08
CA THR A 858 -10.86 13.58 4.65
C THR A 858 -10.78 14.74 3.65
N GLY A 859 -9.94 15.74 3.96
CA GLY A 859 -9.74 16.92 3.11
C GLY A 859 -10.93 17.90 3.05
N LEU A 860 -11.86 17.82 4.00
CA LEU A 860 -13.04 18.67 4.04
C LEU A 860 -12.92 19.80 5.08
N HIS A 861 -13.28 20.99 4.66
CA HIS A 861 -13.52 22.11 5.57
C HIS A 861 -14.79 21.86 6.39
N PHE A 862 -14.91 22.47 7.57
CA PHE A 862 -16.10 22.35 8.47
C PHE A 862 -17.45 22.52 7.76
N GLN A 863 -17.55 23.48 6.83
CA GLN A 863 -18.74 23.71 6.02
C GLN A 863 -19.07 22.53 5.11
N ASP A 864 -18.07 21.91 4.47
CA ASP A 864 -18.25 20.77 3.58
C ASP A 864 -18.67 19.54 4.40
N ILE A 865 -18.13 19.37 5.63
CA ILE A 865 -18.52 18.32 6.58
C ILE A 865 -20.01 18.49 6.95
N ARG A 866 -20.47 19.70 7.22
CA ARG A 866 -21.88 19.98 7.52
C ARG A 866 -22.79 19.55 6.37
N LEU A 867 -22.43 19.83 5.13
CA LEU A 867 -23.18 19.41 3.94
C LEU A 867 -23.21 17.88 3.82
N LEU A 868 -22.08 17.22 3.98
CA LEU A 868 -21.98 15.76 3.92
C LEU A 868 -22.82 15.08 5.00
N LEU A 869 -22.77 15.56 6.25
CA LEU A 869 -23.59 15.07 7.34
C LEU A 869 -25.10 15.18 7.05
N GLY A 870 -25.53 16.30 6.42
CA GLY A 870 -26.92 16.44 5.98
C GLY A 870 -27.35 15.37 4.98
N VAL A 871 -26.45 14.89 4.14
CA VAL A 871 -26.71 13.77 3.21
C VAL A 871 -26.78 12.44 3.95
N LEU A 872 -25.84 12.15 4.85
CA LEU A 872 -25.76 10.90 5.60
C LEU A 872 -26.97 10.73 6.52
N HIS A 873 -27.39 11.78 7.20
CA HIS A 873 -28.61 11.75 8.04
C HIS A 873 -29.88 11.51 7.21
N ARG A 874 -30.01 12.10 6.02
CA ARG A 874 -31.14 11.80 5.11
C ARG A 874 -31.21 10.33 4.72
N LEU A 875 -30.05 9.64 4.51
CA LEU A 875 -30.02 8.20 4.23
C LEU A 875 -30.61 7.39 5.38
N THR A 876 -30.25 7.73 6.61
CA THR A 876 -30.80 7.04 7.81
C THR A 876 -32.27 7.37 8.06
N GLU A 877 -32.74 8.58 7.72
CA GLU A 877 -34.17 8.95 7.77
C GLU A 877 -35.04 8.07 6.83
N HIS A 878 -34.45 7.62 5.70
CA HIS A 878 -35.11 6.71 4.77
C HIS A 878 -35.05 5.23 5.19
N GLY A 879 -34.51 4.92 6.39
CA GLY A 879 -34.43 3.57 6.95
C GLY A 879 -33.13 2.81 6.69
N ASN A 880 -32.21 3.38 5.92
CA ASN A 880 -30.91 2.76 5.67
C ASN A 880 -29.99 2.81 6.89
N SER A 881 -29.03 1.92 6.92
CA SER A 881 -27.96 1.90 7.93
C SER A 881 -26.70 2.56 7.36
N VAL A 882 -26.11 3.47 8.10
CA VAL A 882 -24.86 4.15 7.70
C VAL A 882 -23.80 3.88 8.75
N VAL A 883 -22.73 3.21 8.36
CA VAL A 883 -21.55 2.92 9.19
C VAL A 883 -20.39 3.73 8.66
N VAL A 884 -19.78 4.54 9.50
CA VAL A 884 -18.70 5.44 9.13
C VAL A 884 -17.49 5.18 10.02
N ILE A 885 -16.35 4.85 9.44
CA ILE A 885 -15.06 4.87 10.15
C ILE A 885 -14.60 6.32 10.19
N GLU A 886 -14.41 6.90 11.38
CA GLU A 886 -14.09 8.31 11.53
C GLU A 886 -13.23 8.65 12.74
N HIS A 887 -12.46 9.74 12.60
CA HIS A 887 -11.67 10.37 13.64
C HIS A 887 -12.15 11.80 13.95
N ASN A 888 -12.92 12.40 13.05
CA ASN A 888 -13.43 13.77 13.20
C ASN A 888 -14.51 13.82 14.29
N LEU A 889 -14.23 14.57 15.34
CA LEU A 889 -15.11 14.68 16.51
C LEU A 889 -16.45 15.36 16.18
N ASP A 890 -16.48 16.23 15.18
CA ASP A 890 -17.71 16.87 14.71
C ASP A 890 -18.68 15.88 14.07
N VAL A 891 -18.14 14.85 13.41
CA VAL A 891 -18.96 13.74 12.90
C VAL A 891 -19.41 12.82 14.02
N ILE A 892 -18.48 12.41 14.88
CA ILE A 892 -18.73 11.47 15.98
C ILE A 892 -19.82 11.99 16.93
N LYS A 893 -19.78 13.31 17.28
CA LYS A 893 -20.77 13.92 18.15
C LYS A 893 -22.20 13.92 17.57
N THR A 894 -22.35 13.79 16.22
CA THR A 894 -23.67 13.76 15.55
C THR A 894 -24.23 12.35 15.36
N ALA A 895 -23.44 11.30 15.61
CA ALA A 895 -23.83 9.91 15.43
C ALA A 895 -24.97 9.49 16.39
N ASP A 896 -25.82 8.53 15.97
CA ASP A 896 -26.78 7.87 16.84
C ASP A 896 -26.10 6.85 17.75
N TRP A 897 -25.08 6.16 17.21
CA TRP A 897 -24.32 5.11 17.89
C TRP A 897 -22.83 5.21 17.61
N VAL A 898 -21.99 4.91 18.58
CA VAL A 898 -20.53 4.92 18.45
C VAL A 898 -20.00 3.58 18.96
N ILE A 899 -19.04 3.01 18.24
CA ILE A 899 -18.29 1.81 18.62
C ILE A 899 -16.81 2.17 18.58
N ASP A 900 -16.16 2.14 19.74
CA ASP A 900 -14.76 2.56 19.89
C ASP A 900 -13.85 1.37 20.07
N LEU A 901 -12.84 1.24 19.17
CA LEU A 901 -11.83 0.19 19.16
C LEU A 901 -10.52 0.67 19.80
N GLY A 902 -9.90 -0.20 20.55
CA GLY A 902 -8.62 0.12 21.21
C GLY A 902 -8.14 -0.99 22.12
N PRO A 903 -7.47 -0.60 23.22
CA PRO A 903 -7.13 0.78 23.66
C PRO A 903 -6.00 1.43 22.85
N GLU A 904 -5.08 0.62 22.26
CA GLU A 904 -3.92 1.08 21.53
C GLU A 904 -3.96 0.63 20.05
N GLY A 905 -2.93 1.00 19.24
CA GLY A 905 -2.72 0.47 17.91
C GLY A 905 -1.95 -0.86 17.89
N GLY A 906 -1.99 -1.59 16.78
CA GLY A 906 -1.27 -2.85 16.59
C GLY A 906 -1.70 -3.95 17.57
N ALA A 907 -0.74 -4.67 18.15
CA ALA A 907 -1.02 -5.79 19.07
C ALA A 907 -1.76 -5.36 20.36
N GLY A 908 -1.66 -4.10 20.75
CA GLY A 908 -2.39 -3.54 21.89
C GLY A 908 -3.83 -3.14 21.60
N GLY A 909 -4.28 -3.25 20.33
CA GLY A 909 -5.61 -2.92 19.86
C GLY A 909 -6.49 -4.14 19.64
N GLY A 910 -7.42 -4.01 18.72
CA GLY A 910 -8.24 -5.12 18.22
C GLY A 910 -9.38 -5.55 19.15
N ARG A 911 -9.82 -4.67 20.06
CA ARG A 911 -10.97 -4.92 20.96
C ARG A 911 -11.93 -3.74 20.93
N ILE A 912 -13.21 -4.00 21.10
CA ILE A 912 -14.20 -2.95 21.37
C ILE A 912 -14.08 -2.58 22.85
N ILE A 913 -13.81 -1.31 23.13
CA ILE A 913 -13.62 -0.77 24.48
C ILE A 913 -14.82 0.03 25.00
N ALA A 914 -15.62 0.56 24.07
CA ALA A 914 -16.84 1.27 24.39
C ALA A 914 -17.85 1.17 23.24
N GLU A 915 -19.14 1.08 23.56
CA GLU A 915 -20.22 1.17 22.59
C GLU A 915 -21.44 1.86 23.21
N GLY A 916 -22.19 2.60 22.41
CA GLY A 916 -23.36 3.30 22.88
C GLY A 916 -23.61 4.63 22.18
N THR A 917 -24.43 5.49 22.75
CA THR A 917 -24.57 6.87 22.27
C THR A 917 -23.26 7.64 22.51
N PRO A 918 -22.98 8.71 21.76
CA PRO A 918 -21.78 9.54 21.99
C PRO A 918 -21.61 9.96 23.45
N GLU A 919 -22.70 10.26 24.16
CA GLU A 919 -22.70 10.64 25.58
C GLU A 919 -22.28 9.46 26.47
N ALA A 920 -22.74 8.25 26.18
CA ALA A 920 -22.39 7.04 26.91
C ALA A 920 -20.89 6.70 26.70
N VAL A 921 -20.41 6.77 25.47
CA VAL A 921 -19.01 6.54 25.15
C VAL A 921 -18.11 7.59 25.81
N ALA A 922 -18.50 8.87 25.83
CA ALA A 922 -17.76 9.95 26.49
C ALA A 922 -17.62 9.76 28.00
N ALA A 923 -18.47 8.96 28.63
CA ALA A 923 -18.41 8.61 30.05
C ALA A 923 -17.50 7.39 30.34
N THR A 924 -17.05 6.66 29.32
CA THR A 924 -16.24 5.45 29.48
C THR A 924 -14.81 5.79 29.87
N GLN A 925 -14.28 5.11 30.90
CA GLN A 925 -12.88 5.24 31.30
C GLN A 925 -11.97 4.36 30.43
N GLY A 926 -10.78 4.85 30.11
CA GLY A 926 -9.79 4.10 29.35
C GLY A 926 -9.89 4.22 27.82
N SER A 927 -10.91 4.92 27.30
CA SER A 927 -11.01 5.28 25.89
C SER A 927 -10.36 6.64 25.63
N HIS A 928 -9.43 6.68 24.66
CA HIS A 928 -8.86 7.94 24.21
C HIS A 928 -9.90 8.81 23.50
N THR A 929 -10.76 8.21 22.69
CA THR A 929 -11.87 8.90 22.02
C THR A 929 -12.83 9.54 23.03
N ALA A 930 -13.16 8.82 24.12
CA ALA A 930 -14.04 9.35 25.18
C ALA A 930 -13.50 10.65 25.80
N HIS A 931 -12.18 10.74 26.01
CA HIS A 931 -11.55 11.92 26.58
C HIS A 931 -11.80 13.19 25.75
N PHE A 932 -11.56 13.13 24.44
CA PHE A 932 -11.75 14.26 23.53
C PHE A 932 -13.24 14.51 23.26
N LEU A 933 -14.05 13.46 23.09
CA LEU A 933 -15.47 13.57 22.82
C LEU A 933 -16.22 14.27 23.97
N LYS A 934 -15.83 14.02 25.22
CA LYS A 934 -16.39 14.68 26.40
C LYS A 934 -16.23 16.19 26.35
N GLN A 935 -15.08 16.69 25.90
CA GLN A 935 -14.81 18.11 25.77
C GLN A 935 -15.68 18.76 24.69
N VAL A 936 -15.79 18.08 23.54
CA VAL A 936 -16.57 18.58 22.41
C VAL A 936 -18.07 18.58 22.72
N LEU A 937 -18.60 17.55 23.39
CA LEU A 937 -20.01 17.49 23.79
C LEU A 937 -20.36 18.55 24.85
N ALA A 938 -19.43 18.89 25.77
CA ALA A 938 -19.65 19.94 26.76
C ALA A 938 -19.82 21.33 26.13
N ASN A 939 -19.20 21.56 24.98
CA ASN A 939 -19.26 22.82 24.24
C ASN A 939 -20.26 22.77 23.04
N ALA A 940 -21.00 21.67 22.88
CA ALA A 940 -21.85 21.47 21.73
C ALA A 940 -23.10 22.38 21.73
N VAL A 941 -23.43 22.89 20.54
CA VAL A 941 -24.65 23.63 20.27
C VAL A 941 -25.76 22.64 19.90
N PRO A 942 -26.86 22.54 20.66
CA PRO A 942 -27.99 21.67 20.34
C PRO A 942 -28.73 22.19 19.09
N ASP A 943 -29.24 21.25 18.28
CA ASP A 943 -30.08 21.59 17.14
C ASP A 943 -31.48 21.90 17.67
N ALA A 944 -31.92 23.18 17.62
CA ALA A 944 -33.27 23.56 18.05
C ALA A 944 -34.30 22.81 17.17
N PRO A 945 -35.35 22.20 17.76
CA PRO A 945 -36.33 21.48 16.99
C PRO A 945 -36.99 22.44 15.99
N THR A 946 -36.85 22.15 14.70
CA THR A 946 -37.54 22.88 13.63
C THR A 946 -39.06 22.66 13.89
N PRO A 947 -39.87 23.74 14.01
CA PRO A 947 -41.28 23.56 14.21
C PRO A 947 -41.87 22.74 13.06
N SER A 948 -42.26 21.51 13.35
CA SER A 948 -42.92 20.64 12.39
C SER A 948 -44.13 21.39 11.79
N LYS A 949 -44.14 21.56 10.47
CA LYS A 949 -45.34 21.98 9.75
C LYS A 949 -46.43 20.92 10.03
N ILE A 950 -47.22 21.17 11.05
CA ILE A 950 -48.46 20.41 11.33
C ILE A 950 -49.30 20.52 10.06
N LYS A 951 -49.38 19.44 9.28
CA LYS A 951 -50.39 19.31 8.24
C LYS A 951 -51.73 19.26 8.93
N THR A 952 -52.39 20.41 9.00
CA THR A 952 -53.82 20.50 9.37
C THR A 952 -54.62 19.63 8.40
N ALA A 953 -55.04 18.48 8.88
CA ALA A 953 -55.97 17.62 8.17
C ALA A 953 -57.27 18.40 7.94
N ALA A 954 -57.53 18.80 6.72
CA ALA A 954 -58.79 19.41 6.32
C ALA A 954 -59.94 18.40 6.56
N LYS A 955 -60.82 18.71 7.52
CA LYS A 955 -62.08 18.02 7.74
C LYS A 955 -62.88 18.05 6.44
N LYS A 956 -63.01 16.87 5.78
CA LYS A 956 -64.08 16.72 4.74
C LYS A 956 -65.41 16.89 5.40
N LYS A 957 -66.17 18.00 5.09
CA LYS A 957 -67.59 18.14 5.35
C LYS A 957 -68.34 17.18 4.43
N THR A 958 -68.90 16.16 5.02
CA THR A 958 -70.03 15.39 4.45
C THR A 958 -71.25 16.33 4.27
N LYS A 959 -71.69 16.52 3.05
CA LYS A 959 -73.02 17.00 2.74
C LYS A 959 -73.84 15.82 2.24
N ALA A 960 -75.00 15.71 2.81
CA ALA A 960 -76.14 14.79 2.53
C ALA A 960 -76.63 14.89 1.07
#